data_c064bb6bd3f0b7f75a6272731b5dd95a
#
_entry.id   c064bb6bd3f0b7f75a6272731b5dd95a
#
_cell.length_a   1.000
_cell.length_b   1.000
_cell.length_c   1.000
_cell.angle_alpha   90.00
_cell.angle_beta   90.00
_cell.angle_gamma   90.00
#
_symmetry.space_group_name_H-M   'P 1'
#
loop_
_entity.id
_entity.type
_entity.pdbx_description
1 polymer ?
#
loop_
_entity_poly.entity_id
_entity_poly.type
_entity_poly.pdbx_seq_one_letter_code
_entity_poly.pdbx_strand_id
1 'polypeptide(L)'
;MKKSLVLMMIVSLLLSLFVQPFAQANTAEAAGDQVYDKVVLRGESPLRWDGENNPLTFDESEGLWKSEPVTLSGGIQFEYKFVMDNEWLPGDNLRFQVPQTGEYEFYFDPSDQRKVDVRPATEYDGAITLYLTVPEDTPDWAVPTVATSNNSFNYSVTPLERGGETFTVTLKGHAGDELEYRYGLGDSKYREVIEANRTATFTEEGTVANDTVAEWTGLPVAKNVSHHFNHNPFIPTPNDDVEITVEVEHYGPIDEGGIYFTTDGSTPAGARGEASSGAFSPLEVVETKSEDNLQRSTLKGVIPKQADGTPVKYVVDVWAAEGVGSQFADTNSLTSAEATEFAYYVENYSSPDWAKDAVIYHIFVDRFFNGNPENNFGVDPSLPLEEALKDWMGGDLEGVHAKLDYIEELGVDTIWLSPVFEGPYSHGYHPTDFVSVDPNFGTLEVLKELIDEAHDRDMKVIYDFVPNHTSSGHPFFQDALENGEDSPYYDWYTFYEDGTYETFYGIEELPQFNNDHPEARDYMLNEVVPFWLEELEFDGLRLDYAKGPSYSFWVDFRDKVKSIDPDMYVFGEVWDSREKISSYAGKLDGSLDFGFHDTFKGTFAFDGSMQSVVSYVEENEAVYHPEYIMTTFLDNHDLPRFLYEAGNNTDKLKLASFTQFMLPGSPVIYYGTEVGLSQSANHNEFNDWKDRWYREFMIWDEEEQDRELLTHYQDIIELRQNHSALRTGDFHAHAATRDALLFERSNEDERLIVAVNKGAEAVLSLDEELELENLVTGERVLADELTIGANSFAVYQLVEEEEVIESIALRGVHAEDIALSYDETAGVWRSSSIHLKNKQTVTFEYVINGRESTGELTFSPDRGGKFEFVFDPAEPEQVRVLHPSDK
;
A
#
# COMPACT_ATOMS: atom_id res chain seq x y z
N MET A 1 -3.35 31.02 -27.85
CA MET A 1 -2.40 30.07 -28.46
C MET A 1 -1.29 29.72 -27.47
N LYS A 2 -1.61 29.01 -26.36
CA LYS A 2 -0.66 28.43 -25.41
C LYS A 2 -1.36 27.36 -24.52
N LYS A 3 -2.33 26.61 -25.09
CA LYS A 3 -2.99 25.47 -24.41
C LYS A 3 -3.05 24.20 -25.29
N SER A 4 -2.25 24.10 -26.33
CA SER A 4 -2.27 22.98 -27.29
C SER A 4 -0.94 22.21 -27.37
N LEU A 5 -0.02 22.38 -26.40
CA LEU A 5 1.30 21.70 -26.43
C LEU A 5 1.54 20.73 -25.27
N VAL A 6 0.63 20.64 -24.31
CA VAL A 6 0.75 19.71 -23.16
C VAL A 6 -0.06 18.43 -23.36
N LEU A 7 -1.02 18.42 -24.29
CA LEU A 7 -1.83 17.24 -24.60
C LEU A 7 -1.20 16.28 -25.65
N MET A 8 -0.03 16.61 -26.18
CA MET A 8 0.67 15.79 -27.19
C MET A 8 1.87 14.99 -26.63
N MET A 9 2.16 15.08 -25.33
CA MET A 9 3.23 14.31 -24.69
C MET A 9 2.73 13.14 -23.83
N ILE A 10 1.44 13.00 -23.60
CA ILE A 10 0.85 11.89 -22.84
C ILE A 10 0.35 10.75 -23.74
N VAL A 11 0.21 10.97 -25.03
CA VAL A 11 -0.25 9.94 -26.00
C VAL A 11 0.89 9.12 -26.63
N SER A 12 2.15 9.41 -26.35
CA SER A 12 3.30 8.68 -26.93
C SER A 12 3.94 7.63 -26.01
N LEU A 13 3.36 7.34 -24.85
CA LEU A 13 3.89 6.33 -23.90
C LEU A 13 3.03 5.05 -23.79
N LEU A 14 1.98 4.90 -24.58
CA LEU A 14 1.10 3.73 -24.58
C LEU A 14 1.07 2.94 -25.89
N LEU A 15 2.10 3.07 -26.72
CA LEU A 15 2.16 2.37 -28.03
C LEU A 15 3.55 1.74 -28.28
N SER A 16 3.95 0.78 -27.43
CA SER A 16 5.09 -0.08 -27.76
C SER A 16 4.97 -1.49 -27.17
N LEU A 17 3.81 -2.10 -27.24
CA LEU A 17 3.62 -3.53 -27.00
C LEU A 17 3.01 -4.16 -28.26
N PHE A 18 3.77 -4.19 -29.35
CA PHE A 18 3.47 -5.07 -30.48
C PHE A 18 4.76 -5.61 -31.09
N VAL A 19 4.88 -6.92 -30.98
CA VAL A 19 5.58 -7.86 -31.85
C VAL A 19 6.57 -7.24 -32.84
N GLN A 20 7.84 -7.37 -32.57
CA GLN A 20 8.86 -7.20 -33.61
C GLN A 20 8.95 -8.48 -34.47
N PRO A 21 8.88 -8.34 -35.80
CA PRO A 21 9.12 -9.48 -36.68
C PRO A 21 10.60 -9.87 -36.65
N PHE A 22 10.86 -11.19 -36.69
CA PHE A 22 12.18 -11.77 -36.83
C PHE A 22 12.97 -11.04 -37.93
N ALA A 23 14.04 -10.33 -37.55
CA ALA A 23 14.98 -9.78 -38.51
C ALA A 23 15.90 -10.91 -38.97
N GLN A 24 15.92 -11.16 -40.28
CA GLN A 24 16.89 -12.04 -40.97
C GLN A 24 18.32 -11.58 -40.69
N ALA A 25 19.16 -12.53 -40.40
CA ALA A 25 20.60 -12.37 -40.21
C ALA A 25 21.23 -11.64 -41.40
N ASN A 26 21.81 -10.48 -41.15
CA ASN A 26 22.80 -9.89 -42.03
C ASN A 26 24.22 -10.15 -41.52
N THR A 27 24.98 -10.69 -42.39
CA THR A 27 26.47 -10.92 -42.47
C THR A 27 27.32 -10.19 -41.44
N ALA A 28 28.17 -10.96 -40.80
CA ALA A 28 29.29 -10.67 -39.91
C ALA A 28 29.84 -9.24 -40.00
N GLU A 29 29.53 -8.42 -39.01
CA GLU A 29 30.36 -7.33 -38.52
C GLU A 29 31.33 -7.88 -37.46
N ALA A 30 32.50 -7.30 -37.36
CA ALA A 30 33.58 -7.78 -36.48
C ALA A 30 33.11 -7.87 -35.02
N ALA A 31 33.52 -8.91 -34.33
CA ALA A 31 33.32 -9.14 -32.90
C ALA A 31 33.53 -7.84 -32.10
N GLY A 32 32.56 -7.43 -31.30
CA GLY A 32 32.67 -6.27 -30.43
C GLY A 32 33.76 -6.44 -29.40
N ASP A 33 34.39 -5.34 -28.99
CA ASP A 33 35.37 -5.37 -27.89
C ASP A 33 34.64 -5.61 -26.57
N GLN A 34 35.29 -6.40 -25.67
CA GLN A 34 34.80 -6.55 -24.31
C GLN A 34 34.82 -5.18 -23.60
N VAL A 35 33.66 -4.66 -23.24
CA VAL A 35 33.49 -3.31 -22.64
C VAL A 35 33.46 -3.39 -21.10
N TYR A 36 33.04 -4.53 -20.53
CA TYR A 36 32.90 -4.77 -19.10
C TYR A 36 33.89 -5.80 -18.59
N ASP A 37 34.36 -5.63 -17.35
CA ASP A 37 35.23 -6.62 -16.69
C ASP A 37 34.42 -7.82 -16.18
N LYS A 38 33.14 -7.58 -15.83
CA LYS A 38 32.23 -8.59 -15.28
C LYS A 38 30.78 -8.30 -15.69
N VAL A 39 30.06 -9.33 -16.08
CA VAL A 39 28.58 -9.28 -16.27
C VAL A 39 27.95 -10.43 -15.51
N VAL A 40 26.86 -10.17 -14.77
CA VAL A 40 26.13 -11.16 -13.98
C VAL A 40 24.65 -11.11 -14.39
N LEU A 41 24.02 -12.29 -14.54
CA LEU A 41 22.59 -12.44 -14.74
C LEU A 41 21.88 -12.58 -13.40
N ARG A 42 20.87 -11.77 -13.17
CA ARG A 42 19.98 -11.83 -11.99
C ARG A 42 18.54 -11.97 -12.43
N GLY A 43 17.66 -12.51 -11.57
CA GLY A 43 16.27 -12.69 -11.93
C GLY A 43 15.52 -13.55 -10.92
N GLU A 44 14.30 -13.92 -11.29
CA GLU A 44 13.45 -14.83 -10.53
C GLU A 44 14.07 -16.23 -10.41
N SER A 45 13.50 -17.09 -9.58
CA SER A 45 13.93 -18.48 -9.44
C SER A 45 13.96 -19.21 -10.80
N PRO A 46 15.01 -19.98 -11.13
CA PRO A 46 16.12 -20.44 -10.28
C PRO A 46 17.28 -19.44 -10.12
N LEU A 47 17.23 -18.26 -10.75
CA LEU A 47 18.16 -17.19 -10.49
C LEU A 47 17.81 -16.51 -9.16
N ARG A 48 18.63 -15.51 -8.78
CA ARG A 48 18.37 -14.65 -7.62
C ARG A 48 18.58 -13.20 -8.02
N TRP A 49 17.82 -12.29 -7.40
CA TRP A 49 18.00 -10.86 -7.59
C TRP A 49 19.24 -10.31 -6.89
N ASP A 50 19.85 -11.10 -6.03
CA ASP A 50 21.05 -10.75 -5.27
C ASP A 50 22.22 -11.74 -5.52
N GLY A 51 23.42 -11.33 -5.13
CA GLY A 51 24.60 -12.17 -5.23
C GLY A 51 25.29 -12.18 -6.61
N GLU A 52 26.31 -13.03 -6.74
CA GLU A 52 27.16 -13.14 -7.93
C GLU A 52 27.07 -14.54 -8.58
N ASN A 53 25.98 -15.24 -8.37
CA ASN A 53 25.88 -16.67 -8.62
C ASN A 53 25.82 -17.07 -10.10
N ASN A 54 25.48 -16.13 -11.00
CA ASN A 54 25.32 -16.41 -12.44
C ASN A 54 26.19 -15.46 -13.28
N PRO A 55 27.55 -15.54 -13.17
CA PRO A 55 28.45 -14.74 -13.99
C PRO A 55 28.38 -15.19 -15.45
N LEU A 56 28.38 -14.24 -16.38
CA LEU A 56 28.46 -14.51 -17.80
C LEU A 56 29.93 -14.64 -18.23
N THR A 57 30.12 -15.36 -19.31
CA THR A 57 31.42 -15.50 -20.00
C THR A 57 31.35 -14.73 -21.32
N PHE A 58 32.40 -13.97 -21.65
CA PHE A 58 32.48 -13.27 -22.92
C PHE A 58 32.91 -14.23 -24.04
N ASP A 59 32.07 -14.35 -25.07
CA ASP A 59 32.36 -15.12 -26.27
C ASP A 59 33.00 -14.19 -27.32
N GLU A 60 34.31 -14.28 -27.48
CA GLU A 60 35.08 -13.49 -28.46
C GLU A 60 34.66 -13.73 -29.93
N SER A 61 34.03 -14.88 -30.23
CA SER A 61 33.62 -15.21 -31.59
C SER A 61 32.31 -14.55 -32.01
N GLU A 62 31.38 -14.34 -31.04
CA GLU A 62 30.11 -13.67 -31.23
C GLU A 62 30.14 -12.20 -30.75
N GLY A 63 31.12 -11.84 -29.92
CA GLY A 63 31.23 -10.52 -29.30
C GLY A 63 30.14 -10.26 -28.22
N LEU A 64 29.63 -11.32 -27.62
CA LEU A 64 28.52 -11.31 -26.66
C LEU A 64 28.93 -11.90 -25.30
N TRP A 65 28.33 -11.43 -24.24
CA TRP A 65 28.35 -12.10 -22.95
C TRP A 65 27.29 -13.18 -22.91
N LYS A 66 27.62 -14.38 -22.43
CA LYS A 66 26.79 -15.58 -22.44
C LYS A 66 26.70 -16.17 -21.04
N SER A 67 25.50 -16.52 -20.56
CA SER A 67 25.32 -17.26 -19.31
C SER A 67 25.63 -18.76 -19.47
N GLU A 68 25.86 -19.43 -18.32
CA GLU A 68 25.63 -20.87 -18.25
C GLU A 68 24.13 -21.16 -18.51
N PRO A 69 23.80 -22.39 -18.94
CA PRO A 69 22.38 -22.77 -19.12
C PRO A 69 21.58 -22.67 -17.83
N VAL A 70 20.39 -22.09 -17.94
CA VAL A 70 19.41 -21.95 -16.85
C VAL A 70 18.18 -22.77 -17.20
N THR A 71 17.76 -23.67 -16.33
CA THR A 71 16.54 -24.46 -16.51
C THR A 71 15.32 -23.61 -16.17
N LEU A 72 14.40 -23.42 -17.12
CA LEU A 72 13.15 -22.66 -16.96
C LEU A 72 11.95 -23.54 -17.29
N SER A 73 10.87 -23.33 -16.56
CA SER A 73 9.58 -23.96 -16.83
C SER A 73 8.87 -23.27 -17.99
N GLY A 74 8.30 -24.03 -18.91
CA GLY A 74 7.53 -23.50 -20.04
C GLY A 74 6.21 -22.86 -19.58
N GLY A 75 5.79 -21.84 -20.32
CA GLY A 75 4.53 -21.17 -20.08
C GLY A 75 4.60 -19.98 -19.08
N ILE A 76 5.72 -19.78 -18.38
CA ILE A 76 5.90 -18.66 -17.46
C ILE A 76 6.44 -17.43 -18.18
N GLN A 77 6.16 -16.25 -17.65
CA GLN A 77 6.87 -15.01 -17.98
C GLN A 77 7.99 -14.83 -16.95
N PHE A 78 9.24 -14.99 -17.40
CA PHE A 78 10.42 -14.96 -16.55
C PHE A 78 11.04 -13.56 -16.52
N GLU A 79 11.19 -12.97 -15.35
CA GLU A 79 11.83 -11.67 -15.18
C GLU A 79 13.33 -11.83 -14.85
N TYR A 80 14.16 -11.01 -15.51
CA TYR A 80 15.61 -11.03 -15.32
C TYR A 80 16.25 -9.68 -15.64
N LYS A 81 17.52 -9.52 -15.26
CA LYS A 81 18.30 -8.31 -15.54
C LYS A 81 19.79 -8.58 -15.51
N PHE A 82 20.55 -7.79 -16.23
CA PHE A 82 22.02 -7.87 -16.20
C PHE A 82 22.62 -6.83 -15.25
N VAL A 83 23.71 -7.20 -14.61
CA VAL A 83 24.54 -6.32 -13.76
C VAL A 83 25.93 -6.30 -14.35
N MET A 84 26.42 -5.13 -14.77
CA MET A 84 27.72 -4.92 -15.41
C MET A 84 28.63 -4.15 -14.45
N ASP A 85 29.78 -4.72 -14.06
CA ASP A 85 30.77 -4.09 -13.16
C ASP A 85 30.13 -3.51 -11.87
N ASN A 86 29.14 -4.23 -11.32
CA ASN A 86 28.30 -3.88 -10.18
C ASN A 86 27.23 -2.79 -10.42
N GLU A 87 26.99 -2.38 -11.65
CA GLU A 87 25.90 -1.47 -12.01
C GLU A 87 24.77 -2.23 -12.74
N TRP A 88 23.52 -1.98 -12.34
CA TRP A 88 22.36 -2.57 -12.98
C TRP A 88 22.16 -2.00 -14.40
N LEU A 89 21.72 -2.87 -15.31
CA LEU A 89 21.24 -2.43 -16.61
C LEU A 89 20.12 -1.36 -16.42
N PRO A 90 20.25 -0.16 -17.03
CA PRO A 90 19.24 0.89 -16.87
C PRO A 90 17.85 0.48 -17.40
N GLY A 91 16.79 1.01 -16.77
CA GLY A 91 15.39 0.77 -17.15
C GLY A 91 14.76 -0.37 -16.35
N ASP A 92 13.56 -0.83 -16.78
CA ASP A 92 12.79 -1.88 -16.13
C ASP A 92 13.46 -3.26 -16.24
N ASN A 93 12.95 -4.24 -15.47
CA ASN A 93 13.35 -5.63 -15.62
C ASN A 93 13.01 -6.13 -17.03
N LEU A 94 13.88 -7.01 -17.55
CA LEU A 94 13.65 -7.70 -18.82
C LEU A 94 12.70 -8.87 -18.58
N ARG A 95 11.90 -9.20 -19.60
CA ARG A 95 10.91 -10.27 -19.52
C ARG A 95 11.10 -11.22 -20.68
N PHE A 96 11.09 -12.51 -20.39
CA PHE A 96 11.16 -13.58 -21.37
C PHE A 96 9.97 -14.52 -21.19
N GLN A 97 9.09 -14.60 -22.20
CA GLN A 97 8.03 -15.59 -22.23
C GLN A 97 8.63 -16.94 -22.59
N VAL A 98 8.73 -17.85 -21.62
CA VAL A 98 9.33 -19.17 -21.81
C VAL A 98 8.41 -20.04 -22.68
N PRO A 99 8.79 -20.40 -23.92
CA PRO A 99 7.88 -21.10 -24.81
C PRO A 99 7.67 -22.56 -24.43
N GLN A 100 8.66 -23.18 -23.82
CA GLN A 100 8.62 -24.56 -23.35
C GLN A 100 9.66 -24.82 -22.25
N THR A 101 9.42 -25.79 -21.40
CA THR A 101 10.37 -26.23 -20.37
C THR A 101 11.68 -26.68 -20.99
N GLY A 102 12.80 -26.17 -20.50
CA GLY A 102 14.13 -26.49 -21.04
C GLY A 102 15.25 -25.64 -20.45
N GLU A 103 16.44 -25.88 -20.96
CA GLU A 103 17.61 -25.09 -20.61
C GLU A 103 17.79 -23.94 -21.59
N TYR A 104 18.02 -22.74 -21.08
CA TYR A 104 18.15 -21.50 -21.82
C TYR A 104 19.44 -20.77 -21.47
N GLU A 105 20.06 -20.15 -22.49
CA GLU A 105 21.23 -19.30 -22.35
C GLU A 105 20.86 -17.86 -22.64
N PHE A 106 21.30 -16.95 -21.78
CA PHE A 106 21.05 -15.52 -21.87
C PHE A 106 22.25 -14.81 -22.45
N TYR A 107 22.02 -13.97 -23.44
CA TYR A 107 23.03 -13.24 -24.16
C TYR A 107 22.89 -11.74 -23.99
N PHE A 108 24.00 -11.06 -23.78
CA PHE A 108 24.08 -9.60 -23.60
C PHE A 108 25.13 -9.01 -24.55
N ASP A 109 24.72 -8.02 -25.36
CA ASP A 109 25.60 -7.29 -26.29
C ASP A 109 26.21 -6.06 -25.58
N PRO A 110 27.52 -6.05 -25.30
CA PRO A 110 28.18 -4.94 -24.64
C PRO A 110 28.21 -3.65 -25.48
N SER A 111 28.03 -3.73 -26.78
CA SER A 111 28.03 -2.59 -27.69
C SER A 111 26.65 -1.91 -27.81
N ASP A 112 25.58 -2.65 -27.51
CA ASP A 112 24.21 -2.15 -27.49
C ASP A 112 23.41 -2.79 -26.34
N GLN A 113 23.37 -2.10 -25.20
CA GLN A 113 22.70 -2.54 -23.99
C GLN A 113 21.21 -2.91 -24.17
N ARG A 114 20.59 -2.56 -25.30
CA ARG A 114 19.20 -2.90 -25.65
C ARG A 114 19.11 -4.24 -26.39
N LYS A 115 20.22 -4.78 -26.87
CA LYS A 115 20.25 -6.08 -27.52
C LYS A 115 20.55 -7.16 -26.51
N VAL A 116 19.50 -7.82 -26.09
CA VAL A 116 19.51 -9.01 -25.25
C VAL A 116 18.83 -10.13 -26.04
N ASP A 117 19.31 -11.36 -25.88
CA ASP A 117 18.75 -12.53 -26.54
C ASP A 117 18.70 -13.71 -25.57
N VAL A 118 17.72 -14.57 -25.71
CA VAL A 118 17.57 -15.79 -24.92
C VAL A 118 17.38 -16.96 -25.89
N ARG A 119 18.27 -17.93 -25.84
CA ARG A 119 18.27 -19.07 -26.77
C ARG A 119 18.19 -20.39 -26.01
N PRO A 120 17.53 -21.42 -26.57
CA PRO A 120 17.68 -22.78 -26.04
C PRO A 120 19.16 -23.21 -26.02
N ALA A 121 19.58 -23.81 -24.90
CA ALA A 121 20.96 -24.26 -24.75
C ALA A 121 21.36 -25.42 -25.69
N THR A 122 20.32 -26.18 -26.14
CA THR A 122 20.49 -27.26 -27.12
C THR A 122 19.57 -27.01 -28.31
N GLU A 123 20.10 -27.26 -29.52
CA GLU A 123 19.26 -27.25 -30.72
C GLU A 123 18.30 -28.45 -30.72
N TYR A 124 17.03 -28.16 -31.02
CA TYR A 124 16.01 -29.18 -31.18
C TYR A 124 16.15 -29.84 -32.54
N ASP A 125 16.19 -31.18 -32.55
CA ASP A 125 16.38 -32.04 -33.74
C ASP A 125 15.07 -32.66 -34.25
N GLY A 126 13.95 -32.38 -33.60
CA GLY A 126 12.59 -32.83 -33.94
C GLY A 126 11.57 -31.71 -34.11
N ALA A 127 10.51 -32.01 -34.86
CA ALA A 127 9.40 -31.09 -35.03
C ALA A 127 8.04 -31.81 -35.06
N ILE A 128 6.98 -31.08 -34.67
CA ILE A 128 5.57 -31.42 -34.84
C ILE A 128 4.88 -30.23 -35.48
N THR A 129 4.20 -30.42 -36.62
CA THR A 129 3.36 -29.40 -37.25
C THR A 129 1.90 -29.82 -37.04
N LEU A 130 1.15 -28.95 -36.37
CA LEU A 130 -0.27 -29.11 -36.07
C LEU A 130 -1.07 -28.30 -37.07
N TYR A 131 -2.09 -28.94 -37.70
CA TYR A 131 -3.14 -28.28 -38.50
C TYR A 131 -4.47 -28.45 -37.76
N LEU A 132 -5.16 -27.35 -37.52
CA LEU A 132 -6.39 -27.31 -36.75
C LEU A 132 -7.54 -26.78 -37.58
N THR A 133 -8.68 -27.53 -37.58
CA THR A 133 -9.98 -27.05 -38.03
C THR A 133 -10.84 -26.78 -36.79
N VAL A 134 -11.48 -25.61 -36.75
CA VAL A 134 -12.32 -25.17 -35.63
C VAL A 134 -13.80 -25.22 -35.98
N PRO A 135 -14.73 -25.23 -35.00
CA PRO A 135 -16.17 -25.15 -35.24
C PRO A 135 -16.59 -23.87 -35.98
N GLU A 136 -17.71 -23.92 -36.71
CA GLU A 136 -18.23 -22.76 -37.47
C GLU A 136 -18.65 -21.56 -36.60
N ASP A 137 -18.98 -21.78 -35.34
CA ASP A 137 -19.36 -20.76 -34.37
C ASP A 137 -18.17 -20.11 -33.68
N THR A 138 -16.93 -20.57 -33.95
CA THR A 138 -15.71 -19.92 -33.44
C THR A 138 -15.62 -18.51 -34.01
N PRO A 139 -15.52 -17.45 -33.15
CA PRO A 139 -15.45 -16.08 -33.63
C PRO A 139 -14.28 -15.88 -34.60
N ASP A 140 -14.53 -15.22 -35.73
CA ASP A 140 -13.52 -15.02 -36.79
C ASP A 140 -12.23 -14.31 -36.31
N TRP A 141 -12.34 -13.55 -35.23
CA TRP A 141 -11.24 -12.82 -34.61
C TRP A 141 -10.48 -13.64 -33.55
N ALA A 142 -11.09 -14.71 -33.06
CA ALA A 142 -10.46 -15.54 -32.04
C ALA A 142 -9.28 -16.31 -32.64
N VAL A 143 -8.13 -16.25 -31.95
CA VAL A 143 -6.92 -16.96 -32.37
C VAL A 143 -6.81 -18.24 -31.55
N PRO A 144 -6.95 -19.41 -32.18
CA PRO A 144 -6.72 -20.68 -31.48
C PRO A 144 -5.27 -20.77 -30.98
N THR A 145 -5.12 -21.38 -29.83
CA THR A 145 -3.83 -21.62 -29.15
C THR A 145 -3.68 -23.10 -28.84
N VAL A 146 -2.45 -23.56 -28.64
CA VAL A 146 -2.17 -24.93 -28.19
C VAL A 146 -1.45 -24.90 -26.84
N ALA A 147 -2.08 -25.52 -25.87
CA ALA A 147 -1.51 -25.81 -24.56
C ALA A 147 -0.87 -27.18 -24.57
N THR A 148 0.38 -27.31 -24.09
CA THR A 148 1.18 -28.52 -24.21
C THR A 148 1.80 -28.92 -22.89
N SER A 149 2.17 -30.18 -22.70
CA SER A 149 2.97 -30.62 -21.56
C SER A 149 4.29 -29.86 -21.41
N ASN A 150 4.85 -29.36 -22.52
CA ASN A 150 6.11 -28.58 -22.51
C ASN A 150 5.91 -27.11 -22.11
N ASN A 151 4.70 -26.57 -22.18
CA ASN A 151 4.39 -25.19 -21.72
C ASN A 151 3.47 -25.17 -20.49
N SER A 152 3.48 -26.25 -19.71
CA SER A 152 2.65 -26.41 -18.49
C SER A 152 1.15 -26.26 -18.77
N PHE A 153 0.69 -26.67 -19.94
CA PHE A 153 -0.68 -26.48 -20.42
C PHE A 153 -1.17 -25.02 -20.41
N ASN A 154 -0.28 -24.07 -20.61
CA ASN A 154 -0.63 -22.66 -20.71
C ASN A 154 -1.24 -22.33 -22.07
N TYR A 155 -2.53 -21.98 -22.09
CA TYR A 155 -3.29 -21.65 -23.30
C TYR A 155 -2.95 -20.28 -23.92
N SER A 156 -2.24 -19.39 -23.23
CA SER A 156 -1.99 -18.02 -23.70
C SER A 156 -0.72 -17.86 -24.53
N VAL A 157 0.20 -18.83 -24.53
CA VAL A 157 1.59 -18.63 -24.99
C VAL A 157 1.90 -19.15 -26.38
N THR A 158 1.10 -20.05 -26.95
CA THR A 158 1.39 -20.69 -28.25
C THR A 158 0.23 -20.54 -29.25
N PRO A 159 0.07 -19.34 -29.88
CA PRO A 159 -0.97 -19.11 -30.87
C PRO A 159 -0.70 -19.87 -32.18
N LEU A 160 -1.77 -20.25 -32.87
CA LEU A 160 -1.73 -20.82 -34.21
C LEU A 160 -1.90 -19.73 -35.26
N GLU A 161 -1.19 -19.85 -36.35
CA GLU A 161 -1.31 -18.96 -37.53
C GLU A 161 -2.44 -19.43 -38.45
N ARG A 162 -3.24 -18.49 -38.94
CA ARG A 162 -4.34 -18.79 -39.87
C ARG A 162 -3.80 -19.07 -41.28
N GLY A 163 -3.97 -20.30 -41.77
CA GLY A 163 -3.58 -20.73 -43.09
C GLY A 163 -4.81 -21.07 -43.98
N GLY A 164 -5.62 -20.07 -44.36
CA GLY A 164 -6.85 -20.28 -45.10
C GLY A 164 -8.01 -20.74 -44.22
N GLU A 165 -8.54 -21.97 -44.43
CA GLU A 165 -9.63 -22.56 -43.64
C GLU A 165 -9.16 -23.29 -42.39
N THR A 166 -7.86 -23.42 -42.18
CA THR A 166 -7.22 -24.09 -41.04
C THR A 166 -6.25 -23.18 -40.35
N PHE A 167 -5.93 -23.51 -39.09
CA PHE A 167 -4.89 -22.87 -38.32
C PHE A 167 -3.69 -23.82 -38.20
N THR A 168 -2.46 -23.28 -38.07
CA THR A 168 -1.24 -24.11 -38.03
C THR A 168 -0.21 -23.54 -37.07
N VAL A 169 0.57 -24.44 -36.45
CA VAL A 169 1.77 -24.11 -35.69
C VAL A 169 2.79 -25.23 -35.82
N THR A 170 4.09 -24.90 -35.84
CA THR A 170 5.16 -25.89 -35.79
C THR A 170 5.90 -25.77 -34.45
N LEU A 171 5.84 -26.84 -33.66
CA LEU A 171 6.51 -26.97 -32.38
C LEU A 171 7.86 -27.64 -32.59
N LYS A 172 8.83 -27.29 -31.77
CA LYS A 172 10.20 -27.87 -31.78
C LYS A 172 10.44 -28.67 -30.50
N GLY A 173 11.19 -29.77 -30.61
CA GLY A 173 11.53 -30.63 -29.49
C GLY A 173 12.62 -31.65 -29.89
N HIS A 174 12.97 -32.58 -29.01
CA HIS A 174 13.90 -33.63 -29.33
C HIS A 174 13.23 -34.82 -30.00
N ALA A 175 13.81 -35.32 -31.05
CA ALA A 175 13.28 -36.48 -31.79
C ALA A 175 13.13 -37.70 -30.87
N GLY A 176 11.94 -38.23 -30.80
CA GLY A 176 11.58 -39.36 -29.93
C GLY A 176 10.76 -38.96 -28.69
N ASP A 177 10.71 -37.71 -28.35
CA ASP A 177 9.92 -37.24 -27.23
C ASP A 177 8.43 -37.18 -27.61
N GLU A 178 7.54 -37.56 -26.68
CA GLU A 178 6.10 -37.48 -26.82
C GLU A 178 5.59 -36.19 -26.20
N LEU A 179 4.71 -35.48 -26.93
CA LEU A 179 4.06 -34.25 -26.51
C LEU A 179 2.59 -34.52 -26.26
N GLU A 180 2.08 -34.18 -25.07
CA GLU A 180 0.65 -34.06 -24.82
C GLU A 180 0.19 -32.63 -25.09
N TYR A 181 -1.01 -32.48 -25.71
CA TYR A 181 -1.53 -31.16 -26.03
C TYR A 181 -3.05 -31.08 -26.11
N ARG A 182 -3.56 -29.85 -25.92
CA ARG A 182 -4.97 -29.48 -26.13
C ARG A 182 -5.06 -28.12 -26.82
N TYR A 183 -6.17 -27.85 -27.46
CA TYR A 183 -6.46 -26.55 -28.07
C TYR A 183 -7.35 -25.68 -27.17
N GLY A 184 -7.22 -24.35 -27.29
CA GLY A 184 -8.05 -23.33 -26.67
C GLY A 184 -8.12 -22.07 -27.51
N LEU A 185 -8.83 -21.06 -27.00
CA LEU A 185 -8.92 -19.73 -27.63
C LEU A 185 -8.24 -18.68 -26.74
N GLY A 186 -7.00 -18.96 -26.32
CA GLY A 186 -6.19 -18.03 -25.52
C GLY A 186 -6.34 -18.18 -24.00
N ASP A 187 -7.27 -19.01 -23.54
CA ASP A 187 -7.53 -19.26 -22.12
C ASP A 187 -8.09 -20.67 -21.92
N SER A 188 -7.89 -21.26 -20.75
CA SER A 188 -8.39 -22.58 -20.37
C SER A 188 -9.92 -22.68 -20.33
N LYS A 189 -10.60 -21.57 -20.04
CA LYS A 189 -12.08 -21.49 -20.06
C LYS A 189 -12.69 -21.64 -21.45
N TYR A 190 -11.90 -21.46 -22.51
CA TYR A 190 -12.29 -21.65 -23.92
C TYR A 190 -11.58 -22.84 -24.56
N ARG A 191 -11.32 -23.91 -23.78
CA ARG A 191 -10.62 -25.10 -24.28
C ARG A 191 -11.54 -26.03 -25.07
N GLU A 192 -10.94 -26.90 -25.85
CA GLU A 192 -11.70 -27.98 -26.54
C GLU A 192 -12.31 -28.98 -25.56
N VAL A 193 -13.49 -29.47 -25.90
CA VAL A 193 -14.20 -30.55 -25.15
C VAL A 193 -13.69 -31.91 -25.58
N ILE A 194 -12.73 -32.49 -24.84
CA ILE A 194 -12.16 -33.83 -25.03
C ILE A 194 -11.93 -34.51 -23.69
N GLU A 195 -12.05 -35.89 -23.67
CA GLU A 195 -11.85 -36.70 -22.45
C GLU A 195 -10.38 -36.86 -22.07
N ALA A 196 -9.45 -36.89 -23.02
CA ALA A 196 -8.02 -37.08 -22.82
C ALA A 196 -7.22 -36.15 -23.73
N ASN A 197 -6.02 -35.74 -23.26
CA ASN A 197 -5.10 -34.97 -24.09
C ASN A 197 -4.77 -35.69 -25.41
N ARG A 198 -4.54 -34.88 -26.45
CA ARG A 198 -3.98 -35.38 -27.70
C ARG A 198 -2.49 -35.65 -27.50
N THR A 199 -1.93 -36.58 -28.27
CA THR A 199 -0.51 -36.90 -28.22
C THR A 199 0.14 -36.87 -29.61
N ALA A 200 1.40 -36.46 -29.69
CA ALA A 200 2.22 -36.55 -30.91
C ALA A 200 3.70 -36.73 -30.53
N THR A 201 4.48 -37.39 -31.36
CA THR A 201 5.91 -37.62 -31.12
C THR A 201 6.75 -36.73 -32.04
N PHE A 202 7.75 -36.03 -31.51
CA PHE A 202 8.72 -35.29 -32.30
C PHE A 202 9.57 -36.23 -33.16
N THR A 203 9.74 -35.88 -34.43
CA THR A 203 10.62 -36.66 -35.35
C THR A 203 11.53 -35.72 -36.12
N GLU A 204 12.72 -36.24 -36.54
CA GLU A 204 13.67 -35.46 -37.36
C GLU A 204 13.08 -35.01 -38.71
N GLU A 205 12.20 -35.80 -39.30
CA GLU A 205 11.49 -35.51 -40.55
C GLU A 205 10.31 -34.54 -40.37
N GLY A 206 9.88 -34.33 -39.13
CA GLY A 206 8.69 -33.56 -38.72
C GLY A 206 7.42 -34.40 -38.74
N THR A 207 6.76 -34.52 -37.60
CA THR A 207 5.44 -35.15 -37.48
C THR A 207 4.34 -34.15 -37.89
N VAL A 208 3.33 -34.62 -38.63
CA VAL A 208 2.17 -33.82 -39.03
C VAL A 208 0.92 -34.36 -38.36
N ALA A 209 0.19 -33.58 -37.63
CA ALA A 209 -1.12 -33.91 -37.08
C ALA A 209 -2.19 -32.97 -37.69
N ASN A 210 -3.32 -33.59 -38.10
CA ASN A 210 -4.48 -32.85 -38.63
C ASN A 210 -5.64 -33.06 -37.68
N ASP A 211 -5.96 -32.02 -36.93
CA ASP A 211 -6.91 -32.08 -35.84
C ASP A 211 -8.18 -31.28 -36.14
N THR A 212 -9.26 -31.69 -35.51
CA THR A 212 -10.53 -30.97 -35.54
C THR A 212 -11.03 -30.82 -34.11
N VAL A 213 -11.35 -29.62 -33.70
CA VAL A 213 -12.13 -29.34 -32.52
C VAL A 213 -13.60 -29.38 -32.89
N ALA A 214 -14.37 -30.16 -32.15
CA ALA A 214 -15.81 -30.28 -32.40
C ALA A 214 -16.62 -29.24 -31.62
N GLU A 215 -16.16 -28.86 -30.43
CA GLU A 215 -16.85 -27.97 -29.53
C GLU A 215 -15.82 -27.31 -28.57
N TRP A 216 -16.03 -26.03 -28.21
CA TRP A 216 -15.33 -25.35 -27.17
C TRP A 216 -16.13 -25.39 -25.86
N THR A 217 -15.48 -25.37 -24.70
CA THR A 217 -16.15 -25.22 -23.39
C THR A 217 -16.91 -23.91 -23.25
N GLY A 218 -16.53 -22.91 -24.06
CA GLY A 218 -17.17 -21.60 -24.16
C GLY A 218 -16.58 -20.79 -25.30
N LEU A 219 -17.23 -19.68 -25.67
CA LEU A 219 -16.76 -18.76 -26.68
C LEU A 219 -16.57 -17.37 -26.07
N PRO A 220 -15.44 -16.66 -26.34
CA PRO A 220 -15.26 -15.31 -25.87
C PRO A 220 -16.27 -14.37 -26.54
N VAL A 221 -16.85 -13.46 -25.76
CA VAL A 221 -17.80 -12.43 -26.22
C VAL A 221 -17.03 -11.18 -26.65
N ALA A 222 -16.03 -10.81 -25.86
CA ALA A 222 -15.10 -9.72 -26.14
C ALA A 222 -13.66 -10.23 -26.10
N LYS A 223 -12.73 -9.45 -26.65
CA LYS A 223 -11.30 -9.71 -26.51
C LYS A 223 -10.85 -9.45 -25.06
N ASN A 224 -11.34 -8.37 -24.46
CA ASN A 224 -11.06 -8.03 -23.07
C ASN A 224 -12.19 -7.14 -22.51
N VAL A 225 -12.51 -7.35 -21.24
CA VAL A 225 -13.42 -6.52 -20.45
C VAL A 225 -12.67 -6.07 -19.20
N SER A 226 -12.47 -4.75 -19.04
CA SER A 226 -11.67 -4.19 -17.96
C SER A 226 -12.48 -3.19 -17.16
N HIS A 227 -12.43 -3.30 -15.85
CA HIS A 227 -13.01 -2.33 -14.92
C HIS A 227 -11.96 -1.74 -13.96
N HIS A 228 -11.08 -2.56 -13.42
CA HIS A 228 -9.96 -2.20 -12.54
C HIS A 228 -10.38 -1.23 -11.41
N PHE A 229 -11.51 -1.52 -10.75
CA PHE A 229 -12.09 -0.67 -9.70
C PHE A 229 -12.35 0.78 -10.12
N ASN A 230 -12.62 1.03 -11.41
CA ASN A 230 -12.93 2.34 -11.96
C ASN A 230 -14.37 2.78 -11.60
N HIS A 231 -14.56 3.20 -10.36
CA HIS A 231 -15.82 3.76 -9.86
C HIS A 231 -15.59 5.18 -9.31
N ASN A 232 -16.63 6.01 -9.40
CA ASN A 232 -16.55 7.41 -9.00
C ASN A 232 -17.84 7.86 -8.28
N PRO A 233 -17.76 8.46 -7.06
CA PRO A 233 -16.53 8.76 -6.34
C PRO A 233 -15.79 7.48 -5.88
N PHE A 234 -14.49 7.58 -5.67
CA PHE A 234 -13.67 6.43 -5.24
C PHE A 234 -13.94 6.03 -3.78
N ILE A 235 -14.21 7.01 -2.93
CA ILE A 235 -14.67 6.84 -1.54
C ILE A 235 -16.08 7.46 -1.47
N PRO A 236 -17.14 6.67 -1.67
CA PRO A 236 -18.50 7.21 -1.71
C PRO A 236 -19.04 7.48 -0.32
N THR A 237 -19.69 8.63 -0.19
CA THR A 237 -20.48 9.01 0.98
C THR A 237 -21.94 8.56 0.83
N PRO A 238 -22.77 8.61 1.91
CA PRO A 238 -24.20 8.28 1.83
C PRO A 238 -25.02 9.18 0.88
N ASN A 239 -24.44 10.24 0.36
CA ASN A 239 -25.10 11.16 -0.56
C ASN A 239 -24.79 10.87 -2.04
N ASP A 240 -23.82 9.99 -2.32
CA ASP A 240 -23.29 9.77 -3.65
C ASP A 240 -23.94 8.58 -4.35
N ASP A 241 -24.36 8.80 -5.59
CA ASP A 241 -24.55 7.73 -6.55
C ASP A 241 -23.18 7.36 -7.14
N VAL A 242 -22.86 6.06 -7.26
CA VAL A 242 -21.54 5.59 -7.68
C VAL A 242 -21.57 5.20 -9.15
N GLU A 243 -20.86 5.95 -10.00
CA GLU A 243 -20.70 5.65 -11.41
C GLU A 243 -19.64 4.55 -11.61
N ILE A 244 -20.01 3.48 -12.27
CA ILE A 244 -19.14 2.36 -12.67
C ILE A 244 -18.77 2.54 -14.13
N THR A 245 -17.47 2.52 -14.45
CA THR A 245 -16.95 2.63 -15.82
C THR A 245 -16.26 1.34 -16.24
N VAL A 246 -16.56 0.84 -17.43
CA VAL A 246 -16.04 -0.41 -18.00
C VAL A 246 -15.51 -0.14 -19.40
N GLU A 247 -14.29 -0.62 -19.68
CA GLU A 247 -13.65 -0.56 -20.97
C GLU A 247 -13.69 -1.96 -21.63
N VAL A 248 -14.15 -2.03 -22.87
CA VAL A 248 -14.32 -3.30 -23.59
C VAL A 248 -13.57 -3.22 -24.93
N GLU A 249 -12.64 -4.16 -25.14
CA GLU A 249 -12.04 -4.41 -26.44
C GLU A 249 -12.78 -5.54 -27.13
N HIS A 250 -13.35 -5.28 -28.33
CA HIS A 250 -14.18 -6.26 -29.01
C HIS A 250 -14.11 -6.12 -30.54
N TYR A 251 -14.46 -7.19 -31.24
CA TYR A 251 -14.59 -7.23 -32.70
C TYR A 251 -16.06 -7.40 -33.15
N GLY A 252 -16.86 -8.11 -32.34
CA GLY A 252 -18.29 -8.26 -32.53
C GLY A 252 -19.05 -7.15 -31.80
N PRO A 253 -20.38 -7.08 -31.95
CA PRO A 253 -21.18 -6.08 -31.26
C PRO A 253 -21.16 -6.32 -29.75
N ILE A 254 -20.90 -5.26 -28.98
CA ILE A 254 -21.16 -5.16 -27.54
C ILE A 254 -22.04 -3.96 -27.36
N ASP A 255 -23.31 -4.18 -27.03
CA ASP A 255 -24.34 -3.14 -26.98
C ASP A 255 -25.11 -3.12 -25.66
N GLU A 256 -24.86 -4.07 -24.76
CA GLU A 256 -25.46 -4.18 -23.44
C GLU A 256 -24.42 -4.59 -22.39
N GLY A 257 -24.66 -4.22 -21.13
CA GLY A 257 -23.89 -4.64 -19.99
C GLY A 257 -24.66 -4.45 -18.69
N GLY A 258 -24.18 -5.04 -17.60
CA GLY A 258 -24.85 -5.03 -16.32
C GLY A 258 -23.92 -4.98 -15.11
N ILE A 259 -24.44 -4.42 -14.05
CA ILE A 259 -23.85 -4.39 -12.72
C ILE A 259 -24.82 -5.18 -11.82
N TYR A 260 -24.32 -6.22 -11.18
CA TYR A 260 -25.06 -6.98 -10.17
C TYR A 260 -24.44 -6.68 -8.83
N PHE A 261 -25.22 -6.17 -7.87
CA PHE A 261 -24.66 -5.67 -6.60
C PHE A 261 -25.51 -6.08 -5.40
N THR A 262 -24.84 -6.26 -4.27
CA THR A 262 -25.40 -6.52 -2.95
C THR A 262 -24.98 -5.48 -1.95
N THR A 263 -25.75 -5.32 -0.87
CA THR A 263 -25.51 -4.31 0.20
C THR A 263 -25.67 -4.90 1.59
N ASP A 264 -25.66 -6.23 1.67
CA ASP A 264 -25.88 -7.01 2.90
C ASP A 264 -24.74 -8.00 3.16
N GLY A 265 -23.60 -7.82 2.49
CA GLY A 265 -22.43 -8.68 2.59
C GLY A 265 -22.52 -9.96 1.75
N SER A 266 -23.68 -10.30 1.16
CA SER A 266 -23.81 -11.47 0.31
C SER A 266 -23.06 -11.32 -1.02
N THR A 267 -22.69 -12.44 -1.65
CA THR A 267 -22.03 -12.46 -2.95
C THR A 267 -23.00 -12.05 -4.05
N PRO A 268 -22.70 -11.01 -4.87
CA PRO A 268 -23.53 -10.63 -6.00
C PRO A 268 -23.43 -11.65 -7.13
N ALA A 269 -24.56 -11.94 -7.78
CA ALA A 269 -24.56 -12.87 -8.91
C ALA A 269 -25.67 -12.53 -9.92
N GLY A 270 -25.39 -12.81 -11.19
CA GLY A 270 -26.33 -12.58 -12.28
C GLY A 270 -25.65 -12.71 -13.63
N ALA A 271 -26.39 -12.59 -14.70
CA ALA A 271 -25.87 -12.49 -16.08
C ALA A 271 -26.94 -11.89 -16.99
N ARG A 272 -26.51 -11.14 -18.01
CA ARG A 272 -27.39 -10.64 -19.09
C ARG A 272 -28.64 -9.89 -18.60
N GLY A 273 -28.49 -9.07 -17.55
CA GLY A 273 -29.57 -8.25 -16.99
C GLY A 273 -30.48 -8.95 -15.99
N GLU A 274 -30.24 -10.21 -15.69
CA GLU A 274 -31.00 -10.96 -14.68
C GLU A 274 -30.12 -11.22 -13.45
N ALA A 275 -30.43 -10.56 -12.32
CA ALA A 275 -29.76 -10.81 -11.04
C ALA A 275 -30.30 -12.12 -10.43
N SER A 276 -29.39 -13.04 -10.08
CA SER A 276 -29.72 -14.23 -9.28
C SER A 276 -29.46 -14.00 -7.79
N SER A 277 -28.59 -13.02 -7.46
CA SER A 277 -28.34 -12.52 -6.09
C SER A 277 -28.11 -11.02 -6.14
N GLY A 278 -28.78 -10.29 -5.23
CA GLY A 278 -28.68 -8.83 -5.16
C GLY A 278 -29.60 -8.07 -6.14
N ALA A 279 -29.18 -6.88 -6.52
CA ALA A 279 -29.90 -5.99 -7.44
C ALA A 279 -29.14 -5.85 -8.77
N PHE A 280 -29.83 -5.35 -9.78
CA PHE A 280 -29.28 -5.09 -11.12
C PHE A 280 -29.32 -3.60 -11.47
N SER A 281 -28.25 -3.11 -12.08
CA SER A 281 -28.19 -1.81 -12.76
C SER A 281 -27.61 -1.96 -14.16
N PRO A 282 -28.20 -1.34 -15.19
CA PRO A 282 -27.70 -1.45 -16.56
C PRO A 282 -26.44 -0.62 -16.78
N LEU A 283 -25.58 -1.11 -17.67
CA LEU A 283 -24.50 -0.34 -18.29
C LEU A 283 -24.93 0.13 -19.67
N GLU A 284 -24.65 1.40 -20.00
CA GLU A 284 -24.91 1.99 -21.30
C GLU A 284 -23.61 2.28 -22.03
N VAL A 285 -23.52 1.99 -23.33
CA VAL A 285 -22.38 2.35 -24.16
C VAL A 285 -22.37 3.85 -24.37
N VAL A 286 -21.35 4.53 -23.86
CA VAL A 286 -21.21 5.99 -23.93
C VAL A 286 -20.25 6.45 -25.03
N GLU A 287 -19.27 5.63 -25.39
CA GLU A 287 -18.31 5.89 -26.45
C GLU A 287 -17.86 4.59 -27.12
N THR A 288 -17.63 4.62 -28.44
CA THR A 288 -16.97 3.55 -29.18
C THR A 288 -15.96 4.14 -30.13
N LYS A 289 -14.71 3.67 -30.06
CA LYS A 289 -13.61 3.99 -30.97
C LYS A 289 -13.24 2.77 -31.79
N SER A 290 -12.89 2.91 -33.06
CA SER A 290 -12.48 1.81 -33.94
C SER A 290 -11.07 2.03 -34.46
N GLU A 291 -10.22 1.03 -34.32
CA GLU A 291 -8.86 0.95 -34.89
C GLU A 291 -8.69 -0.41 -35.55
N ASP A 292 -8.44 -0.46 -36.86
CA ASP A 292 -8.09 -1.68 -37.61
C ASP A 292 -9.00 -2.90 -37.33
N ASN A 293 -10.32 -2.72 -37.31
CA ASN A 293 -11.36 -3.69 -36.98
C ASN A 293 -11.54 -4.01 -35.47
N LEU A 294 -10.63 -3.58 -34.59
CA LEU A 294 -10.83 -3.62 -33.16
C LEU A 294 -11.67 -2.41 -32.72
N GLN A 295 -12.71 -2.64 -31.95
CA GLN A 295 -13.52 -1.62 -31.30
C GLN A 295 -13.13 -1.53 -29.83
N ARG A 296 -13.13 -0.33 -29.30
CA ARG A 296 -12.99 -0.05 -27.86
C ARG A 296 -14.21 0.73 -27.44
N SER A 297 -15.04 0.12 -26.63
CA SER A 297 -16.25 0.74 -26.09
C SER A 297 -16.08 1.02 -24.60
N THR A 298 -16.49 2.23 -24.20
CA THR A 298 -16.64 2.60 -22.80
C THR A 298 -18.11 2.46 -22.43
N LEU A 299 -18.40 1.68 -21.40
CA LEU A 299 -19.75 1.55 -20.84
C LEU A 299 -19.78 2.18 -19.45
N LYS A 300 -20.93 2.79 -19.12
CA LYS A 300 -21.15 3.37 -17.80
C LYS A 300 -22.49 2.99 -17.23
N GLY A 301 -22.54 2.79 -15.92
CA GLY A 301 -23.76 2.54 -15.15
C GLY A 301 -23.65 3.14 -13.75
N VAL A 302 -24.71 3.08 -12.98
CA VAL A 302 -24.76 3.71 -11.67
C VAL A 302 -25.30 2.74 -10.63
N ILE A 303 -24.57 2.55 -9.55
CA ILE A 303 -25.10 1.96 -8.32
C ILE A 303 -25.69 3.11 -7.50
N PRO A 304 -26.99 3.09 -7.17
CA PRO A 304 -27.62 4.15 -6.38
C PRO A 304 -26.98 4.28 -4.99
N LYS A 305 -26.99 5.49 -4.43
CA LYS A 305 -26.51 5.78 -3.08
C LYS A 305 -27.07 4.83 -2.04
N GLN A 306 -26.23 4.48 -1.07
CA GLN A 306 -26.54 3.58 0.04
C GLN A 306 -26.48 4.31 1.37
N ALA A 307 -26.90 3.67 2.45
CA ALA A 307 -26.78 4.20 3.81
C ALA A 307 -25.32 4.22 4.28
N ASP A 308 -25.02 5.04 5.27
CA ASP A 308 -23.75 5.03 5.99
C ASP A 308 -23.48 3.66 6.60
N GLY A 309 -22.23 3.20 6.56
CA GLY A 309 -21.84 1.88 7.05
C GLY A 309 -22.30 0.73 6.14
N THR A 310 -22.41 0.93 4.83
CA THR A 310 -22.86 -0.12 3.92
C THR A 310 -21.70 -0.67 3.08
N PRO A 311 -21.34 -1.96 3.22
CA PRO A 311 -20.47 -2.64 2.28
C PRO A 311 -21.24 -2.91 0.98
N VAL A 312 -20.72 -2.46 -0.15
CA VAL A 312 -21.28 -2.72 -1.47
C VAL A 312 -20.35 -3.63 -2.24
N LYS A 313 -20.85 -4.79 -2.63
CA LYS A 313 -20.15 -5.75 -3.49
C LYS A 313 -20.82 -5.81 -4.85
N TYR A 314 -20.05 -5.97 -5.92
CA TYR A 314 -20.62 -6.05 -7.26
C TYR A 314 -19.73 -6.82 -8.22
N VAL A 315 -20.37 -7.40 -9.24
CA VAL A 315 -19.75 -7.99 -10.42
C VAL A 315 -20.32 -7.32 -11.67
N VAL A 316 -19.54 -7.32 -12.74
CA VAL A 316 -19.89 -6.60 -13.97
C VAL A 316 -19.75 -7.52 -15.17
N ASP A 317 -20.76 -7.58 -16.02
CA ASP A 317 -20.72 -8.30 -17.29
C ASP A 317 -21.09 -7.42 -18.49
N VAL A 318 -20.68 -7.86 -19.68
CA VAL A 318 -21.08 -7.29 -20.97
C VAL A 318 -21.50 -8.38 -21.94
N TRP A 319 -22.41 -8.05 -22.88
CA TRP A 319 -22.90 -9.00 -23.87
C TRP A 319 -23.40 -8.30 -25.14
N ALA A 320 -23.54 -9.08 -26.22
CA ALA A 320 -24.30 -8.70 -27.39
C ALA A 320 -25.78 -9.04 -27.22
N ALA A 321 -26.70 -8.17 -27.60
CA ALA A 321 -28.15 -8.36 -27.46
C ALA A 321 -28.65 -9.63 -28.15
N GLU A 322 -28.13 -9.94 -29.35
CA GLU A 322 -28.48 -11.15 -30.10
C GLU A 322 -27.69 -12.42 -29.71
N GLY A 323 -26.64 -12.25 -28.85
CA GLY A 323 -25.77 -13.37 -28.37
C GLY A 323 -26.42 -14.20 -27.25
N VAL A 324 -25.80 -15.30 -26.89
CA VAL A 324 -26.23 -16.19 -25.78
C VAL A 324 -25.33 -16.13 -24.54
N GLY A 325 -24.08 -15.68 -24.68
CA GLY A 325 -23.09 -15.57 -23.61
C GLY A 325 -22.95 -14.15 -23.06
N SER A 326 -22.26 -14.05 -21.94
CA SER A 326 -21.74 -12.79 -21.40
C SER A 326 -20.30 -12.98 -20.95
N GLN A 327 -19.58 -11.89 -20.71
CA GLN A 327 -18.20 -11.91 -20.26
C GLN A 327 -18.01 -10.89 -19.16
N PHE A 328 -17.40 -11.33 -18.06
CA PHE A 328 -17.23 -10.57 -16.84
C PHE A 328 -15.92 -9.79 -16.83
N ALA A 329 -15.92 -8.63 -16.19
CA ALA A 329 -14.77 -7.74 -16.12
C ALA A 329 -13.58 -8.33 -15.36
N ASP A 330 -12.38 -7.95 -15.81
CA ASP A 330 -11.04 -8.27 -15.33
C ASP A 330 -10.63 -9.74 -15.42
N THR A 331 -11.48 -10.70 -15.10
CA THR A 331 -11.23 -12.13 -15.29
C THR A 331 -11.58 -12.62 -16.69
N ASN A 332 -12.40 -11.87 -17.45
CA ASN A 332 -13.02 -12.35 -18.69
C ASN A 332 -13.76 -13.69 -18.53
N SER A 333 -14.24 -14.01 -17.32
CA SER A 333 -14.99 -15.24 -17.04
C SER A 333 -16.35 -15.24 -17.73
N LEU A 334 -16.94 -16.42 -17.87
CA LEU A 334 -18.25 -16.59 -18.51
C LEU A 334 -19.40 -16.67 -17.51
N THR A 335 -19.07 -16.77 -16.21
CA THR A 335 -20.03 -16.90 -15.12
C THR A 335 -19.71 -15.94 -14.00
N SER A 336 -20.74 -15.49 -13.26
CA SER A 336 -20.54 -14.61 -12.10
C SER A 336 -19.81 -15.31 -10.95
N ALA A 337 -19.81 -16.64 -10.87
CA ALA A 337 -19.11 -17.39 -9.84
C ALA A 337 -17.57 -17.32 -9.97
N GLU A 338 -17.07 -17.06 -11.18
CA GLU A 338 -15.63 -16.92 -11.47
C GLU A 338 -15.24 -15.46 -11.75
N ALA A 339 -16.17 -14.52 -11.57
CA ALA A 339 -15.94 -13.10 -11.82
C ALA A 339 -15.14 -12.46 -10.68
N THR A 340 -14.42 -11.40 -10.99
CA THR A 340 -13.85 -10.53 -9.94
C THR A 340 -14.99 -9.90 -9.15
N GLU A 341 -15.03 -10.11 -7.85
CA GLU A 341 -15.89 -9.39 -6.93
C GLU A 341 -15.24 -8.05 -6.60
N PHE A 342 -15.85 -6.97 -7.08
CA PHE A 342 -15.47 -5.61 -6.73
C PHE A 342 -16.23 -5.17 -5.49
N ALA A 343 -15.61 -4.29 -4.69
CA ALA A 343 -16.28 -3.78 -3.50
C ALA A 343 -15.82 -2.37 -3.13
N TYR A 344 -16.70 -1.63 -2.45
CA TYR A 344 -16.39 -0.37 -1.77
C TYR A 344 -17.25 -0.25 -0.51
N TYR A 345 -16.80 0.59 0.43
CA TYR A 345 -17.53 0.88 1.65
C TYR A 345 -18.12 2.28 1.57
N VAL A 346 -19.38 2.45 1.98
CA VAL A 346 -20.08 3.74 1.96
C VAL A 346 -20.03 4.35 3.35
N GLU A 347 -19.29 5.45 3.48
CA GLU A 347 -19.14 6.16 4.75
C GLU A 347 -18.73 7.63 4.55
N ASN A 348 -18.86 8.43 5.60
CA ASN A 348 -18.11 9.67 5.69
C ASN A 348 -16.71 9.32 6.20
N TYR A 349 -15.84 8.89 5.28
CA TYR A 349 -14.54 8.33 5.59
C TYR A 349 -13.70 9.26 6.46
N SER A 350 -13.30 8.75 7.62
CA SER A 350 -12.37 9.40 8.54
C SER A 350 -11.53 8.33 9.26
N SER A 351 -10.32 8.67 9.60
CA SER A 351 -9.47 7.85 10.47
C SER A 351 -9.58 8.33 11.91
N PRO A 352 -9.31 7.45 12.90
CA PRO A 352 -9.37 7.83 14.31
C PRO A 352 -8.45 9.01 14.63
N ASP A 353 -8.95 9.98 15.39
CA ASP A 353 -8.17 11.19 15.71
C ASP A 353 -6.92 10.86 16.53
N TRP A 354 -7.01 9.91 17.48
CA TRP A 354 -5.85 9.48 18.24
C TRP A 354 -4.73 8.92 17.35
N ALA A 355 -5.06 8.23 16.24
CA ALA A 355 -4.08 7.66 15.34
C ALA A 355 -3.33 8.73 14.53
N LYS A 356 -3.99 9.89 14.23
CA LYS A 356 -3.34 11.04 13.60
C LYS A 356 -2.33 11.69 14.55
N ASP A 357 -2.61 11.66 15.86
CA ASP A 357 -1.75 12.21 16.91
C ASP A 357 -0.63 11.24 17.35
N ALA A 358 -0.78 9.94 17.09
CA ALA A 358 0.03 8.86 17.62
C ALA A 358 1.54 9.01 17.35
N VAL A 359 2.33 8.68 18.37
CA VAL A 359 3.75 8.36 18.28
C VAL A 359 3.91 6.89 18.64
N ILE A 360 4.24 6.07 17.64
CA ILE A 360 4.20 4.61 17.74
C ILE A 360 5.57 4.05 18.09
N TYR A 361 5.65 3.16 19.08
CA TYR A 361 6.84 2.40 19.41
C TYR A 361 6.67 0.95 18.96
N HIS A 362 7.40 0.53 17.93
CA HIS A 362 7.33 -0.82 17.37
C HIS A 362 8.28 -1.75 18.09
N ILE A 363 7.74 -2.75 18.77
CA ILE A 363 8.44 -3.74 19.56
C ILE A 363 8.48 -5.08 18.82
N PHE A 364 9.69 -5.58 18.54
CA PHE A 364 9.90 -6.95 18.12
C PHE A 364 10.08 -7.82 19.39
N VAL A 365 9.04 -8.52 19.83
CA VAL A 365 8.90 -9.08 21.17
C VAL A 365 10.06 -9.97 21.57
N ASP A 366 10.46 -10.95 20.73
CA ASP A 366 11.57 -11.87 21.02
C ASP A 366 12.92 -11.17 21.23
N ARG A 367 13.08 -9.94 20.77
CA ARG A 367 14.35 -9.18 20.78
C ARG A 367 14.35 -8.03 21.78
N PHE A 368 13.26 -7.84 22.54
CA PHE A 368 13.09 -6.66 23.38
C PHE A 368 13.65 -6.88 24.80
N PHE A 369 13.00 -7.68 25.61
CA PHE A 369 13.43 -7.98 26.97
C PHE A 369 12.91 -9.34 27.44
N ASN A 370 13.79 -10.13 28.08
CA ASN A 370 13.42 -11.41 28.68
C ASN A 370 12.90 -11.20 30.12
N GLY A 371 11.59 -11.19 30.28
CA GLY A 371 10.93 -11.00 31.58
C GLY A 371 10.77 -12.30 32.37
N ASN A 372 10.62 -13.44 31.65
CA ASN A 372 10.38 -14.73 32.24
C ASN A 372 11.33 -15.83 31.66
N PRO A 373 12.47 -16.09 32.28
CA PRO A 373 13.39 -17.13 31.80
C PRO A 373 12.81 -18.55 31.79
N GLU A 374 11.64 -18.79 32.40
CA GLU A 374 11.05 -20.12 32.47
C GLU A 374 10.29 -20.49 31.18
N ASN A 375 9.96 -19.51 30.33
CA ASN A 375 9.32 -19.71 29.04
C ASN A 375 10.30 -19.80 27.85
N ASN A 376 11.60 -19.82 28.09
CA ASN A 376 12.64 -19.87 27.04
C ASN A 376 12.81 -21.30 26.46
N PHE A 377 11.77 -21.85 25.81
CA PHE A 377 11.80 -23.24 25.34
C PHE A 377 12.71 -23.47 24.14
N GLY A 378 12.94 -22.47 23.33
CA GLY A 378 13.78 -22.51 22.11
C GLY A 378 15.14 -21.84 22.25
N VAL A 379 15.46 -21.21 23.38
CA VAL A 379 16.66 -20.38 23.54
C VAL A 379 17.91 -21.24 23.83
N ASP A 380 18.92 -21.14 22.96
CA ASP A 380 20.26 -21.72 23.19
C ASP A 380 21.32 -20.62 23.42
N PRO A 381 21.66 -20.29 24.69
CA PRO A 381 22.61 -19.24 25.02
C PRO A 381 24.07 -19.56 24.60
N SER A 382 24.32 -20.75 24.07
CA SER A 382 25.65 -21.16 23.60
C SER A 382 25.93 -20.83 22.13
N LEU A 383 24.91 -20.43 21.38
CA LEU A 383 25.04 -20.07 19.98
C LEU A 383 25.86 -18.79 19.78
N PRO A 384 26.70 -18.71 18.76
CA PRO A 384 27.24 -17.42 18.32
C PRO A 384 26.11 -16.51 17.82
N LEU A 385 26.29 -15.19 17.91
CA LEU A 385 25.28 -14.21 17.59
C LEU A 385 24.60 -14.46 16.22
N GLU A 386 25.36 -14.75 15.18
CA GLU A 386 24.85 -15.03 13.84
C GLU A 386 23.82 -16.16 13.79
N GLU A 387 24.04 -17.23 14.59
CA GLU A 387 23.11 -18.37 14.67
C GLU A 387 21.98 -18.08 15.65
N ALA A 388 22.26 -17.39 16.78
CA ALA A 388 21.25 -16.99 17.74
C ALA A 388 20.18 -16.07 17.12
N LEU A 389 20.57 -15.19 16.19
CA LEU A 389 19.66 -14.30 15.47
C LEU A 389 18.69 -15.04 14.52
N LYS A 390 18.94 -16.32 14.22
CA LYS A 390 18.03 -17.18 13.45
C LYS A 390 17.03 -17.94 14.34
N ASP A 391 17.18 -17.85 15.63
CA ASP A 391 16.45 -18.64 16.62
C ASP A 391 15.81 -17.74 17.67
N TRP A 392 15.21 -18.33 18.68
CA TRP A 392 14.66 -17.63 19.83
C TRP A 392 15.76 -16.99 20.66
N MET A 393 15.57 -15.73 21.07
CA MET A 393 16.49 -15.01 21.95
C MET A 393 15.87 -14.70 23.33
N GLY A 394 14.59 -15.00 23.50
CA GLY A 394 13.90 -15.05 24.79
C GLY A 394 13.26 -13.76 25.26
N GLY A 395 13.09 -12.76 24.38
CA GLY A 395 12.20 -11.65 24.69
C GLY A 395 10.75 -12.14 24.73
N ASP A 396 9.95 -11.60 25.63
CA ASP A 396 8.61 -12.09 25.92
C ASP A 396 7.64 -10.97 26.36
N LEU A 397 6.38 -11.31 26.53
CA LEU A 397 5.32 -10.37 26.94
C LEU A 397 5.50 -9.86 28.37
N GLU A 398 5.99 -10.70 29.28
CA GLU A 398 6.38 -10.29 30.65
C GLU A 398 7.52 -9.27 30.61
N GLY A 399 8.40 -9.39 29.61
CA GLY A 399 9.48 -8.46 29.36
C GLY A 399 8.98 -7.11 28.86
N VAL A 400 8.04 -7.10 27.92
CA VAL A 400 7.40 -5.87 27.46
C VAL A 400 6.67 -5.20 28.63
N HIS A 401 5.88 -5.97 29.38
CA HIS A 401 5.17 -5.49 30.56
C HIS A 401 6.11 -4.87 31.60
N ALA A 402 7.23 -5.52 31.88
CA ALA A 402 8.26 -5.04 32.85
C ALA A 402 8.95 -3.74 32.36
N LYS A 403 8.82 -3.37 31.08
CA LYS A 403 9.42 -2.18 30.48
C LYS A 403 8.43 -1.07 30.15
N LEU A 404 7.18 -1.18 30.55
CA LEU A 404 6.17 -0.12 30.33
C LEU A 404 6.59 1.23 30.92
N ASP A 405 7.27 1.24 32.09
CA ASP A 405 7.82 2.49 32.66
C ASP A 405 8.83 3.18 31.73
N TYR A 406 9.71 2.39 31.06
CA TYR A 406 10.65 2.91 30.09
C TYR A 406 9.94 3.46 28.84
N ILE A 407 8.90 2.77 28.36
CA ILE A 407 8.13 3.18 27.19
C ILE A 407 7.38 4.49 27.50
N GLU A 408 6.76 4.59 28.68
CA GLU A 408 6.11 5.80 29.17
C GLU A 408 7.10 6.95 29.32
N GLU A 409 8.28 6.71 29.92
CA GLU A 409 9.35 7.70 30.07
C GLU A 409 9.93 8.17 28.72
N LEU A 410 9.90 7.32 27.69
CA LEU A 410 10.27 7.74 26.32
C LEU A 410 9.29 8.78 25.76
N GLY A 411 8.03 8.76 26.19
CA GLY A 411 6.98 9.70 25.84
C GLY A 411 6.05 9.23 24.72
N VAL A 412 6.20 7.99 24.22
CA VAL A 412 5.30 7.43 23.21
C VAL A 412 3.93 7.11 23.81
N ASP A 413 2.90 7.21 22.99
CA ASP A 413 1.51 6.98 23.39
C ASP A 413 0.89 5.72 22.78
N THR A 414 1.62 5.05 21.89
CA THR A 414 1.13 3.88 21.17
C THR A 414 2.22 2.82 21.05
N ILE A 415 1.89 1.58 21.39
CA ILE A 415 2.76 0.40 21.26
C ILE A 415 2.27 -0.42 20.06
N TRP A 416 3.18 -0.81 19.16
CA TRP A 416 2.94 -1.81 18.14
C TRP A 416 3.74 -3.06 18.45
N LEU A 417 3.04 -4.17 18.75
CA LEU A 417 3.66 -5.47 19.01
C LEU A 417 3.80 -6.27 17.71
N SER A 418 5.01 -6.82 17.45
CA SER A 418 5.18 -7.85 16.42
C SER A 418 4.28 -9.07 16.72
N PRO A 419 3.98 -9.94 15.70
CA PRO A 419 3.08 -11.07 15.94
C PRO A 419 3.56 -12.00 17.04
N VAL A 420 2.64 -12.45 17.90
CA VAL A 420 2.92 -13.39 18.98
C VAL A 420 2.16 -14.72 18.85
N PHE A 421 1.65 -15.01 17.64
CA PHE A 421 0.99 -16.28 17.34
C PHE A 421 1.87 -17.49 17.63
N GLU A 422 1.24 -18.62 18.01
CA GLU A 422 1.94 -19.90 18.03
C GLU A 422 2.48 -20.22 16.63
N GLY A 423 3.78 -20.54 16.56
CA GLY A 423 4.44 -20.79 15.30
C GLY A 423 5.87 -21.34 15.44
N PRO A 424 6.50 -21.77 14.34
CA PRO A 424 7.82 -22.39 14.37
C PRO A 424 8.98 -21.42 14.57
N TYR A 425 8.76 -20.10 14.44
CA TYR A 425 9.81 -19.08 14.40
C TYR A 425 9.54 -17.91 15.34
N SER A 426 10.60 -17.36 15.90
CA SER A 426 10.57 -16.26 16.87
C SER A 426 10.03 -14.92 16.35
N HIS A 427 9.86 -14.77 15.04
CA HIS A 427 9.27 -13.55 14.45
C HIS A 427 7.75 -13.53 14.40
N GLY A 428 7.06 -14.68 14.62
CA GLY A 428 5.61 -14.77 14.68
C GLY A 428 4.83 -14.74 13.36
N TYR A 429 5.49 -14.49 12.20
CA TYR A 429 4.81 -14.39 10.89
C TYR A 429 4.47 -15.73 10.23
N HIS A 430 4.59 -16.85 10.93
CA HIS A 430 4.19 -18.18 10.47
C HIS A 430 3.13 -18.78 11.39
N PRO A 431 1.91 -18.23 11.48
CA PRO A 431 0.91 -18.69 12.45
C PRO A 431 0.49 -20.14 12.21
N THR A 432 0.53 -20.96 13.24
CA THR A 432 -0.08 -22.29 13.28
C THR A 432 -1.45 -22.27 13.96
N ASP A 433 -1.79 -21.16 14.61
CA ASP A 433 -3.09 -20.87 15.21
C ASP A 433 -3.27 -19.34 15.26
N PHE A 434 -4.37 -18.83 14.70
CA PHE A 434 -4.66 -17.39 14.65
C PHE A 434 -5.19 -16.81 15.96
N VAL A 435 -5.57 -17.63 16.93
CA VAL A 435 -6.20 -17.23 18.21
C VAL A 435 -5.41 -17.72 19.42
N SER A 436 -4.09 -17.78 19.29
CA SER A 436 -3.18 -18.28 20.33
C SER A 436 -1.99 -17.34 20.55
N VAL A 437 -1.29 -17.53 21.64
CA VAL A 437 0.02 -16.93 21.94
C VAL A 437 1.04 -18.05 22.04
N ASP A 438 2.19 -17.89 21.37
CA ASP A 438 3.28 -18.86 21.46
C ASP A 438 3.81 -18.97 22.90
N PRO A 439 3.99 -20.19 23.43
CA PRO A 439 4.48 -20.38 24.80
C PRO A 439 5.83 -19.70 25.09
N ASN A 440 6.66 -19.44 24.08
CA ASN A 440 7.91 -18.68 24.25
C ASN A 440 7.65 -17.18 24.53
N PHE A 441 6.51 -16.66 24.10
CA PHE A 441 6.11 -15.28 24.38
C PHE A 441 5.30 -15.13 25.67
N GLY A 442 4.71 -16.22 26.19
CA GLY A 442 3.93 -16.18 27.41
C GLY A 442 2.53 -16.77 27.24
N THR A 443 1.53 -16.13 27.82
CA THR A 443 0.13 -16.60 27.78
C THR A 443 -0.83 -15.48 27.41
N LEU A 444 -2.06 -15.84 27.05
CA LEU A 444 -3.14 -14.88 26.77
C LEU A 444 -3.44 -13.99 27.98
N GLU A 445 -3.33 -14.54 29.20
CA GLU A 445 -3.54 -13.78 30.41
C GLU A 445 -2.49 -12.69 30.59
N VAL A 446 -1.21 -13.00 30.31
CA VAL A 446 -0.12 -12.01 30.36
C VAL A 446 -0.27 -10.95 29.31
N LEU A 447 -0.68 -11.33 28.07
CA LEU A 447 -0.97 -10.36 27.01
C LEU A 447 -2.10 -9.41 27.40
N LYS A 448 -3.19 -9.95 27.98
CA LYS A 448 -4.29 -9.11 28.46
C LYS A 448 -3.87 -8.18 29.60
N GLU A 449 -3.08 -8.69 30.56
CA GLU A 449 -2.52 -7.86 31.65
C GLU A 449 -1.63 -6.74 31.10
N LEU A 450 -0.82 -7.00 30.05
CA LEU A 450 0.00 -5.99 29.38
C LEU A 450 -0.87 -4.90 28.74
N ILE A 451 -1.93 -5.29 28.01
CA ILE A 451 -2.85 -4.34 27.36
C ILE A 451 -3.58 -3.49 28.40
N ASP A 452 -4.12 -4.12 29.46
CA ASP A 452 -4.82 -3.42 30.54
C ASP A 452 -3.91 -2.40 31.23
N GLU A 453 -2.65 -2.75 31.53
CA GLU A 453 -1.67 -1.85 32.14
C GLU A 453 -1.25 -0.72 31.18
N ALA A 454 -1.16 -0.97 29.87
CA ALA A 454 -0.91 0.06 28.87
C ALA A 454 -2.07 1.06 28.81
N HIS A 455 -3.32 0.58 28.83
CA HIS A 455 -4.52 1.42 28.90
C HIS A 455 -4.60 2.24 30.20
N ASP A 456 -4.22 1.65 31.35
CA ASP A 456 -4.18 2.37 32.64
C ASP A 456 -3.15 3.54 32.62
N ARG A 457 -2.21 3.54 31.65
CA ARG A 457 -1.24 4.59 31.38
C ARG A 457 -1.61 5.50 30.19
N ASP A 458 -2.86 5.45 29.75
CA ASP A 458 -3.35 6.17 28.56
C ASP A 458 -2.59 5.85 27.25
N MET A 459 -1.95 4.67 27.15
CA MET A 459 -1.30 4.18 25.94
C MET A 459 -2.21 3.27 25.14
N LYS A 460 -2.12 3.35 23.80
CA LYS A 460 -2.79 2.46 22.85
C LYS A 460 -1.91 1.26 22.49
N VAL A 461 -2.53 0.12 22.14
CA VAL A 461 -1.79 -1.08 21.73
C VAL A 461 -2.30 -1.58 20.37
N ILE A 462 -1.40 -1.71 19.41
CA ILE A 462 -1.65 -2.20 18.05
C ILE A 462 -1.03 -3.59 17.90
N TYR A 463 -1.78 -4.51 17.33
CA TYR A 463 -1.32 -5.86 17.03
C TYR A 463 -0.91 -6.02 15.56
N ASP A 464 0.21 -6.71 15.32
CA ASP A 464 0.64 -7.08 13.97
C ASP A 464 -0.09 -8.35 13.52
N PHE A 465 -1.01 -8.19 12.60
CA PHE A 465 -1.96 -9.22 12.18
C PHE A 465 -1.59 -9.78 10.81
N VAL A 466 -1.56 -11.12 10.67
CA VAL A 466 -1.06 -11.83 9.47
C VAL A 466 -2.22 -12.56 8.75
N PRO A 467 -3.08 -11.89 8.00
CA PRO A 467 -4.25 -12.52 7.37
C PRO A 467 -3.95 -13.21 6.04
N ASN A 468 -2.79 -12.95 5.43
CA ASN A 468 -2.51 -13.39 4.06
C ASN A 468 -2.17 -14.88 3.94
N HIS A 469 -1.53 -15.47 4.95
CA HIS A 469 -0.99 -16.83 4.87
C HIS A 469 -0.97 -17.52 6.23
N THR A 470 -0.80 -18.82 6.22
CA THR A 470 -0.56 -19.63 7.42
C THR A 470 0.85 -20.23 7.35
N SER A 471 1.33 -20.78 8.49
CA SER A 471 2.42 -21.76 8.45
C SER A 471 1.95 -23.01 7.68
N SER A 472 2.88 -23.65 6.96
CA SER A 472 2.62 -24.99 6.42
C SER A 472 2.31 -26.01 7.53
N GLY A 473 2.67 -25.72 8.78
CA GLY A 473 2.29 -26.52 9.96
C GLY A 473 0.89 -26.28 10.50
N HIS A 474 0.14 -25.30 9.95
CA HIS A 474 -1.21 -25.00 10.42
C HIS A 474 -2.16 -26.20 10.26
N PRO A 475 -2.97 -26.57 11.29
CA PRO A 475 -3.86 -27.74 11.23
C PRO A 475 -4.79 -27.76 10.03
N PHE A 476 -5.34 -26.62 9.59
CA PHE A 476 -6.20 -26.51 8.43
C PHE A 476 -5.47 -26.89 7.14
N PHE A 477 -4.24 -26.37 6.97
CA PHE A 477 -3.43 -26.67 5.81
C PHE A 477 -3.00 -28.15 5.79
N GLN A 478 -2.59 -28.69 6.95
CA GLN A 478 -2.20 -30.09 7.06
C GLN A 478 -3.35 -31.03 6.75
N ASP A 479 -4.58 -30.71 7.21
CA ASP A 479 -5.78 -31.49 6.88
C ASP A 479 -6.10 -31.39 5.38
N ALA A 480 -6.03 -30.20 4.81
CA ALA A 480 -6.22 -30.00 3.36
C ALA A 480 -5.20 -30.76 2.51
N LEU A 481 -3.93 -30.77 2.93
CA LEU A 481 -2.85 -31.47 2.22
C LEU A 481 -2.98 -33.00 2.35
N GLU A 482 -3.39 -33.52 3.50
CA GLU A 482 -3.54 -34.97 3.74
C GLU A 482 -4.80 -35.56 3.09
N ASN A 483 -5.93 -34.84 3.13
CA ASN A 483 -7.24 -35.37 2.75
C ASN A 483 -7.72 -34.84 1.37
N GLY A 484 -7.02 -33.85 0.77
CA GLY A 484 -7.40 -33.28 -0.52
C GLY A 484 -8.82 -32.71 -0.50
N GLU A 485 -9.60 -32.89 -1.59
CA GLU A 485 -10.98 -32.43 -1.73
C GLU A 485 -11.96 -32.99 -0.69
N ASP A 486 -11.58 -34.02 0.08
CA ASP A 486 -12.38 -34.54 1.19
C ASP A 486 -12.21 -33.69 2.49
N SER A 487 -11.23 -32.79 2.56
CA SER A 487 -11.03 -31.86 3.68
C SER A 487 -12.03 -30.71 3.61
N PRO A 488 -12.63 -30.28 4.74
CA PRO A 488 -13.43 -29.06 4.78
C PRO A 488 -12.59 -27.78 4.57
N TYR A 489 -11.27 -27.88 4.66
CA TYR A 489 -10.34 -26.77 4.51
C TYR A 489 -9.64 -26.74 3.14
N TYR A 490 -9.98 -27.65 2.21
CA TYR A 490 -9.26 -27.72 0.94
C TYR A 490 -9.34 -26.42 0.15
N ASP A 491 -10.53 -25.83 0.03
CA ASP A 491 -10.77 -24.59 -0.70
C ASP A 491 -10.36 -23.32 0.10
N TRP A 492 -9.90 -23.49 1.38
CA TRP A 492 -9.29 -22.40 2.15
C TRP A 492 -7.86 -22.09 1.71
N TYR A 493 -7.33 -22.91 0.78
CA TYR A 493 -6.05 -22.75 0.09
C TYR A 493 -6.27 -23.00 -1.40
N THR A 494 -5.38 -22.51 -2.24
CA THR A 494 -5.45 -22.74 -3.68
C THR A 494 -4.46 -23.83 -4.07
N PHE A 495 -4.97 -25.02 -4.42
CA PHE A 495 -4.17 -26.13 -4.93
C PHE A 495 -4.22 -26.19 -6.45
N TYR A 496 -3.09 -26.54 -7.07
CA TYR A 496 -2.94 -26.69 -8.52
C TYR A 496 -2.98 -28.17 -8.95
N GLU A 497 -3.27 -28.41 -10.22
CA GLU A 497 -3.37 -29.76 -10.79
C GLU A 497 -2.08 -30.59 -10.68
N ASP A 498 -0.92 -29.94 -10.56
CA ASP A 498 0.39 -30.58 -10.39
C ASP A 498 0.73 -30.93 -8.93
N GLY A 499 -0.18 -30.62 -8.01
CA GLY A 499 -0.04 -30.88 -6.57
C GLY A 499 0.72 -29.77 -5.82
N THR A 500 1.08 -28.70 -6.48
CA THR A 500 1.58 -27.47 -5.82
C THR A 500 0.40 -26.63 -5.29
N TYR A 501 0.70 -25.59 -4.55
CA TYR A 501 -0.30 -24.68 -3.97
C TYR A 501 0.21 -23.24 -3.99
N GLU A 502 -0.73 -22.28 -3.92
CA GLU A 502 -0.40 -20.86 -3.84
C GLU A 502 0.33 -20.56 -2.54
N THR A 503 1.36 -19.71 -2.61
CA THR A 503 2.22 -19.40 -1.49
C THR A 503 2.60 -17.92 -1.47
N PHE A 504 2.99 -17.41 -0.31
CA PHE A 504 3.62 -16.11 -0.20
C PHE A 504 5.00 -16.12 -0.87
N TYR A 505 5.16 -15.39 -1.98
CA TYR A 505 6.41 -15.27 -2.78
C TYR A 505 7.11 -16.59 -3.13
N GLY A 506 6.40 -17.69 -3.31
CA GLY A 506 6.97 -18.99 -3.63
C GLY A 506 7.63 -19.71 -2.44
N ILE A 507 7.38 -19.28 -1.22
CA ILE A 507 7.87 -19.90 0.01
C ILE A 507 6.90 -21.03 0.42
N GLU A 508 7.33 -22.28 0.23
CA GLU A 508 6.49 -23.47 0.51
C GLU A 508 6.01 -23.56 1.96
N GLU A 509 6.74 -22.95 2.90
CA GLU A 509 6.36 -22.91 4.32
C GLU A 509 5.23 -21.93 4.63
N LEU A 510 4.84 -21.10 3.66
CA LEU A 510 3.81 -20.05 3.78
C LEU A 510 2.69 -20.22 2.74
N PRO A 511 1.84 -21.25 2.87
CA PRO A 511 0.65 -21.40 2.02
C PRO A 511 -0.28 -20.19 2.19
N GLN A 512 -0.70 -19.61 1.06
CA GLN A 512 -1.59 -18.46 1.05
C GLN A 512 -2.99 -18.86 1.49
N PHE A 513 -3.56 -18.11 2.43
CA PHE A 513 -4.91 -18.33 2.94
C PHE A 513 -5.93 -17.65 2.01
N ASN A 514 -6.94 -18.40 1.58
CA ASN A 514 -7.94 -17.93 0.62
C ASN A 514 -9.06 -17.14 1.32
N ASN A 515 -8.79 -15.88 1.64
CA ASN A 515 -9.74 -14.96 2.26
C ASN A 515 -10.99 -14.67 1.39
N ASP A 516 -11.03 -15.12 0.14
CA ASP A 516 -12.20 -14.98 -0.73
C ASP A 516 -13.14 -16.19 -0.65
N HIS A 517 -12.70 -17.31 -0.06
CA HIS A 517 -13.58 -18.43 0.23
C HIS A 517 -14.54 -18.04 1.37
N PRO A 518 -15.87 -18.25 1.23
CA PRO A 518 -16.86 -17.74 2.19
C PRO A 518 -16.65 -18.21 3.63
N GLU A 519 -16.33 -19.50 3.85
CA GLU A 519 -16.14 -20.05 5.20
C GLU A 519 -14.79 -19.60 5.81
N ALA A 520 -13.71 -19.47 4.99
CA ALA A 520 -12.42 -18.94 5.44
C ALA A 520 -12.54 -17.45 5.83
N ARG A 521 -13.27 -16.66 5.02
CA ARG A 521 -13.59 -15.26 5.32
C ARG A 521 -14.42 -15.16 6.59
N ASP A 522 -15.46 -15.97 6.75
CA ASP A 522 -16.29 -15.98 7.94
C ASP A 522 -15.47 -16.28 9.21
N TYR A 523 -14.60 -17.29 9.15
CA TYR A 523 -13.68 -17.62 10.24
C TYR A 523 -12.78 -16.42 10.60
N MET A 524 -12.15 -15.79 9.60
CA MET A 524 -11.27 -14.66 9.82
C MET A 524 -12.03 -13.47 10.44
N LEU A 525 -13.20 -13.12 9.89
CA LEU A 525 -13.94 -11.92 10.30
C LEU A 525 -14.75 -12.13 11.58
N ASN A 526 -15.28 -13.33 11.85
CA ASN A 526 -16.21 -13.55 12.96
C ASN A 526 -15.65 -14.38 14.12
N GLU A 527 -14.46 -14.97 13.96
CA GLU A 527 -13.76 -15.65 15.06
C GLU A 527 -12.43 -14.95 15.37
N VAL A 528 -11.56 -14.75 14.36
CA VAL A 528 -10.20 -14.25 14.63
C VAL A 528 -10.18 -12.75 14.95
N VAL A 529 -10.82 -11.92 14.14
CA VAL A 529 -10.81 -10.45 14.35
C VAL A 529 -11.43 -10.06 15.69
N PRO A 530 -12.62 -10.58 16.09
CA PRO A 530 -13.18 -10.29 17.41
C PRO A 530 -12.32 -10.77 18.58
N PHE A 531 -11.62 -11.91 18.43
CA PHE A 531 -10.72 -12.39 19.47
C PHE A 531 -9.63 -11.34 19.82
N TRP A 532 -9.00 -10.73 18.81
CA TRP A 532 -7.97 -9.72 19.05
C TRP A 532 -8.55 -8.37 19.49
N LEU A 533 -9.67 -7.93 18.90
CA LEU A 533 -10.21 -6.59 19.10
C LEU A 533 -11.25 -6.49 20.23
N GLU A 534 -12.09 -7.53 20.44
CA GLU A 534 -13.13 -7.49 21.49
C GLU A 534 -12.69 -8.24 22.76
N GLU A 535 -12.03 -9.43 22.65
CA GLU A 535 -11.69 -10.21 23.82
C GLU A 535 -10.38 -9.74 24.46
N LEU A 536 -9.36 -9.39 23.65
CA LEU A 536 -8.08 -8.90 24.14
C LEU A 536 -8.02 -7.36 24.20
N GLU A 537 -8.95 -6.66 23.52
CA GLU A 537 -9.10 -5.19 23.53
C GLU A 537 -7.89 -4.43 22.98
N PHE A 538 -7.28 -4.92 21.87
CA PHE A 538 -6.35 -4.11 21.09
C PHE A 538 -7.05 -2.92 20.46
N ASP A 539 -6.37 -1.77 20.36
CA ASP A 539 -6.89 -0.53 19.79
C ASP A 539 -6.78 -0.46 18.26
N GLY A 540 -6.08 -1.39 17.66
CA GLY A 540 -5.89 -1.42 16.20
C GLY A 540 -5.05 -2.57 15.71
N LEU A 541 -4.90 -2.64 14.39
CA LEU A 541 -4.15 -3.68 13.69
C LEU A 541 -3.19 -3.10 12.66
N ARG A 542 -1.95 -3.55 12.65
CA ARG A 542 -1.08 -3.49 11.49
C ARG A 542 -1.29 -4.75 10.69
N LEU A 543 -1.55 -4.62 9.39
CA LEU A 543 -1.86 -5.75 8.52
C LEU A 543 -0.64 -6.14 7.71
N ASP A 544 -0.12 -7.33 8.00
CA ASP A 544 0.97 -7.94 7.25
C ASP A 544 0.55 -8.23 5.81
N TYR A 545 1.41 -7.87 4.85
CA TYR A 545 1.20 -8.08 3.42
C TYR A 545 -0.23 -7.78 2.94
N ALA A 546 -0.74 -6.60 3.24
CA ALA A 546 -2.12 -6.20 2.92
C ALA A 546 -2.44 -6.25 1.40
N LYS A 547 -1.44 -6.44 0.53
CA LYS A 547 -1.62 -6.63 -0.91
C LYS A 547 -2.16 -8.02 -1.29
N GLY A 548 -2.03 -9.01 -0.42
CA GLY A 548 -2.44 -10.38 -0.70
C GLY A 548 -3.96 -10.57 -0.74
N PRO A 549 -4.69 -10.26 0.33
CA PRO A 549 -6.14 -10.35 0.34
C PRO A 549 -6.80 -9.38 -0.65
N SER A 550 -7.99 -9.75 -1.14
CA SER A 550 -8.74 -8.95 -2.12
C SER A 550 -9.30 -7.65 -1.52
N TYR A 551 -9.63 -6.67 -2.36
CA TYR A 551 -10.32 -5.46 -1.91
C TYR A 551 -11.71 -5.76 -1.34
N SER A 552 -12.40 -6.81 -1.84
CA SER A 552 -13.67 -7.26 -1.29
C SER A 552 -13.51 -7.76 0.15
N PHE A 553 -12.45 -8.52 0.44
CA PHE A 553 -12.12 -8.91 1.81
C PHE A 553 -11.88 -7.69 2.71
N TRP A 554 -11.11 -6.69 2.24
CA TRP A 554 -10.82 -5.50 3.04
C TRP A 554 -12.05 -4.61 3.30
N VAL A 555 -13.03 -4.61 2.41
CA VAL A 555 -14.32 -3.93 2.63
C VAL A 555 -15.11 -4.63 3.74
N ASP A 556 -15.22 -5.96 3.70
CA ASP A 556 -15.87 -6.73 4.78
C ASP A 556 -15.11 -6.62 6.11
N PHE A 557 -13.77 -6.60 6.03
CA PHE A 557 -12.90 -6.43 7.19
C PHE A 557 -13.12 -5.05 7.85
N ARG A 558 -13.19 -3.98 7.05
CA ARG A 558 -13.51 -2.64 7.55
C ARG A 558 -14.88 -2.60 8.22
N ASP A 559 -15.91 -3.15 7.56
CA ASP A 559 -17.25 -3.24 8.13
C ASP A 559 -17.22 -3.95 9.49
N LYS A 560 -16.53 -5.08 9.58
CA LYS A 560 -16.39 -5.82 10.83
C LYS A 560 -15.67 -5.02 11.91
N VAL A 561 -14.50 -4.47 11.60
CA VAL A 561 -13.69 -3.71 12.57
C VAL A 561 -14.44 -2.49 13.07
N LYS A 562 -15.01 -1.68 12.14
CA LYS A 562 -15.74 -0.47 12.52
C LYS A 562 -17.08 -0.75 13.24
N SER A 563 -17.64 -1.97 13.08
CA SER A 563 -18.79 -2.44 13.86
C SER A 563 -18.42 -2.80 15.30
N ILE A 564 -17.17 -3.19 15.56
CA ILE A 564 -16.65 -3.45 16.91
C ILE A 564 -16.40 -2.12 17.60
N ASP A 565 -15.55 -1.28 17.03
CA ASP A 565 -15.30 0.07 17.51
C ASP A 565 -14.90 0.98 16.31
N PRO A 566 -15.62 2.07 16.03
CA PRO A 566 -15.25 3.02 14.97
C PRO A 566 -13.88 3.69 15.20
N ASP A 567 -13.39 3.74 16.44
CA ASP A 567 -12.11 4.33 16.80
C ASP A 567 -10.91 3.35 16.67
N MET A 568 -11.13 2.11 16.20
CA MET A 568 -10.04 1.18 15.86
C MET A 568 -9.20 1.73 14.70
N TYR A 569 -7.87 1.69 14.86
CA TYR A 569 -6.93 2.09 13.81
C TYR A 569 -6.39 0.89 13.06
N VAL A 570 -6.56 0.87 11.75
CA VAL A 570 -6.09 -0.21 10.87
C VAL A 570 -5.21 0.35 9.76
N PHE A 571 -3.96 -0.06 9.73
CA PHE A 571 -3.04 0.33 8.65
C PHE A 571 -2.33 -0.87 8.05
N GLY A 572 -2.08 -0.79 6.75
CA GLY A 572 -1.56 -1.92 5.98
C GLY A 572 -0.07 -1.82 5.68
N GLU A 573 0.57 -2.97 5.55
CA GLU A 573 1.81 -3.06 4.81
C GLU A 573 1.49 -3.12 3.31
N VAL A 574 1.59 -1.96 2.64
CA VAL A 574 1.40 -1.84 1.20
C VAL A 574 2.67 -1.28 0.58
N TRP A 575 3.63 -2.14 0.33
CA TRP A 575 4.89 -1.76 -0.31
C TRP A 575 4.71 -1.74 -1.83
N ASP A 576 4.29 -0.59 -2.37
CA ASP A 576 3.93 -0.43 -3.79
C ASP A 576 3.96 1.05 -4.21
N SER A 577 3.49 1.36 -5.44
CA SER A 577 3.32 2.73 -5.93
C SER A 577 2.30 3.53 -5.12
N ARG A 578 2.39 4.87 -5.16
CA ARG A 578 1.43 5.76 -4.50
C ARG A 578 -0.02 5.49 -4.92
N GLU A 579 -0.24 5.24 -6.20
CA GLU A 579 -1.57 4.94 -6.75
C GLU A 579 -2.13 3.65 -6.13
N LYS A 580 -1.27 2.62 -5.97
CA LYS A 580 -1.67 1.37 -5.33
C LYS A 580 -1.96 1.58 -3.84
N ILE A 581 -1.11 2.30 -3.11
CA ILE A 581 -1.34 2.64 -1.70
C ILE A 581 -2.64 3.44 -1.54
N SER A 582 -2.85 4.49 -2.35
CA SER A 582 -4.06 5.31 -2.34
C SER A 582 -5.34 4.50 -2.57
N SER A 583 -5.25 3.39 -3.30
CA SER A 583 -6.40 2.52 -3.57
C SER A 583 -6.94 1.77 -2.34
N TYR A 584 -6.22 1.79 -1.22
CA TYR A 584 -6.67 1.23 0.05
C TYR A 584 -7.47 2.23 0.91
N ALA A 585 -7.50 3.52 0.56
CA ALA A 585 -8.37 4.48 1.24
C ALA A 585 -9.85 4.07 1.13
N GLY A 586 -10.63 4.23 2.20
CA GLY A 586 -11.99 3.70 2.32
C GLY A 586 -12.06 2.19 2.59
N LYS A 587 -10.92 1.52 2.77
CA LYS A 587 -10.79 0.11 3.18
C LYS A 587 -9.93 -0.01 4.43
N LEU A 588 -8.84 0.74 4.49
CA LEU A 588 -7.95 0.88 5.63
C LEU A 588 -7.90 2.35 6.06
N ASP A 589 -7.45 2.62 7.28
CA ASP A 589 -7.27 3.98 7.80
C ASP A 589 -5.91 4.57 7.43
N GLY A 590 -4.95 3.74 7.03
CA GLY A 590 -3.60 4.17 6.67
C GLY A 590 -2.72 3.07 6.11
N SER A 591 -1.46 3.39 5.92
CA SER A 591 -0.41 2.47 5.43
C SER A 591 0.96 2.85 5.97
N LEU A 592 1.86 1.84 6.07
CA LEU A 592 3.28 2.08 6.26
C LEU A 592 3.86 2.85 5.07
N ASP A 593 4.66 3.88 5.35
CA ASP A 593 5.22 4.77 4.33
C ASP A 593 6.64 4.36 3.92
N PHE A 594 6.75 3.35 3.06
CA PHE A 594 8.04 2.91 2.50
C PHE A 594 8.69 3.97 1.62
N GLY A 595 7.91 4.80 0.95
CA GLY A 595 8.43 5.91 0.15
C GLY A 595 9.09 6.98 1.02
N PHE A 596 8.55 7.24 2.21
CA PHE A 596 9.17 8.08 3.22
C PHE A 596 10.53 7.52 3.65
N HIS A 597 10.58 6.23 4.05
CA HIS A 597 11.83 5.57 4.41
C HIS A 597 12.90 5.73 3.32
N ASP A 598 12.57 5.43 2.06
CA ASP A 598 13.53 5.51 0.95
C ASP A 598 14.00 6.95 0.70
N THR A 599 13.09 7.93 0.76
CA THR A 599 13.40 9.36 0.61
C THR A 599 14.32 9.84 1.74
N PHE A 600 14.03 9.45 2.99
CA PHE A 600 14.82 9.86 4.17
C PHE A 600 16.18 9.19 4.20
N LYS A 601 16.26 7.90 3.90
CA LYS A 601 17.52 7.19 3.73
C LYS A 601 18.38 7.85 2.65
N GLY A 602 17.80 8.13 1.48
CA GLY A 602 18.49 8.81 0.39
C GLY A 602 18.98 10.21 0.79
N THR A 603 18.14 10.97 1.49
CA THR A 603 18.43 12.36 1.85
C THR A 603 19.43 12.48 3.00
N PHE A 604 19.24 11.74 4.10
CA PHE A 604 20.04 11.91 5.31
C PHE A 604 21.18 10.90 5.43
N ALA A 605 20.95 9.60 5.18
CA ALA A 605 22.00 8.61 5.27
C ALA A 605 23.01 8.74 4.11
N PHE A 606 22.53 8.97 2.88
CA PHE A 606 23.35 9.02 1.66
C PHE A 606 23.58 10.43 1.11
N ASP A 607 23.36 11.47 1.93
CA ASP A 607 23.64 12.88 1.63
C ASP A 607 22.94 13.43 0.35
N GLY A 608 21.72 12.95 0.06
CA GLY A 608 20.86 13.46 -1.02
C GLY A 608 20.36 14.88 -0.78
N SER A 609 19.40 15.35 -1.58
CA SER A 609 18.89 16.73 -1.50
C SER A 609 17.68 16.84 -0.57
N MET A 610 17.62 17.89 0.26
CA MET A 610 16.43 18.24 1.05
C MET A 610 15.22 18.61 0.17
N GLN A 611 15.44 18.98 -1.09
CA GLN A 611 14.35 19.21 -2.05
C GLN A 611 13.55 17.92 -2.32
N SER A 612 14.18 16.73 -2.16
CA SER A 612 13.48 15.46 -2.30
C SER A 612 12.42 15.26 -1.20
N VAL A 613 12.66 15.77 0.00
CA VAL A 613 11.69 15.72 1.11
C VAL A 613 10.47 16.57 0.77
N VAL A 614 10.68 17.80 0.27
CA VAL A 614 9.58 18.69 -0.15
C VAL A 614 8.74 18.04 -1.25
N SER A 615 9.41 17.61 -2.33
CA SER A 615 8.68 16.96 -3.45
C SER A 615 7.91 15.74 -2.98
N TYR A 616 8.47 14.97 -2.05
CA TYR A 616 7.81 13.77 -1.52
C TYR A 616 6.53 14.12 -0.76
N VAL A 617 6.56 15.12 0.13
CA VAL A 617 5.37 15.54 0.89
C VAL A 617 4.30 16.11 -0.04
N GLU A 618 4.68 17.04 -0.94
CA GLU A 618 3.75 17.65 -1.92
C GLU A 618 3.10 16.60 -2.85
N GLU A 619 3.85 15.59 -3.28
CA GLU A 619 3.32 14.49 -4.09
C GLU A 619 2.37 13.58 -3.30
N ASN A 620 2.64 13.34 -2.02
CA ASN A 620 1.74 12.58 -1.15
C ASN A 620 0.44 13.33 -0.89
N GLU A 621 0.48 14.62 -0.57
CA GLU A 621 -0.71 15.47 -0.40
C GLU A 621 -1.57 15.54 -1.67
N ALA A 622 -0.95 15.47 -2.85
CA ALA A 622 -1.68 15.49 -4.11
C ALA A 622 -2.41 14.18 -4.45
N VAL A 623 -2.00 13.04 -3.85
CA VAL A 623 -2.47 11.70 -4.21
C VAL A 623 -3.30 11.07 -3.10
N TYR A 624 -2.88 11.19 -1.85
CA TYR A 624 -3.57 10.53 -0.75
C TYR A 624 -4.78 11.34 -0.25
N HIS A 625 -5.81 10.62 0.15
CA HIS A 625 -6.95 11.24 0.83
C HIS A 625 -6.48 11.89 2.15
N PRO A 626 -6.94 13.10 2.53
CA PRO A 626 -6.48 13.77 3.75
C PRO A 626 -6.65 12.96 5.04
N GLU A 627 -7.67 12.10 5.09
CA GLU A 627 -7.93 11.22 6.23
C GLU A 627 -7.11 9.91 6.20
N TYR A 628 -6.35 9.62 5.13
CA TYR A 628 -5.54 8.41 5.02
C TYR A 628 -4.17 8.63 5.66
N ILE A 629 -3.93 7.98 6.79
CA ILE A 629 -2.72 8.20 7.60
C ILE A 629 -1.53 7.46 6.99
N MET A 630 -0.48 8.21 6.61
CA MET A 630 0.80 7.63 6.24
C MET A 630 1.65 7.46 7.49
N THR A 631 1.88 6.21 7.91
CA THR A 631 2.64 5.84 9.10
C THR A 631 4.13 5.83 8.75
N THR A 632 4.85 6.89 9.14
CA THR A 632 6.24 7.13 8.73
C THR A 632 7.25 6.40 9.63
N PHE A 633 8.34 5.92 9.05
CA PHE A 633 9.40 5.24 9.78
C PHE A 633 10.78 5.43 9.12
N LEU A 634 11.86 5.35 9.92
CA LEU A 634 13.24 5.39 9.42
C LEU A 634 13.81 4.00 9.21
N ASP A 635 13.45 3.04 10.04
CA ASP A 635 13.80 1.62 9.97
C ASP A 635 12.69 0.75 10.57
N ASN A 636 12.71 -0.54 10.26
CA ASN A 636 11.80 -1.53 10.80
C ASN A 636 12.47 -2.92 10.83
N HIS A 637 11.71 -3.97 11.13
CA HIS A 637 12.19 -5.34 11.22
C HIS A 637 12.54 -5.99 9.86
N ASP A 638 12.13 -5.40 8.73
CA ASP A 638 12.37 -5.90 7.36
C ASP A 638 13.42 -5.09 6.59
N LEU A 639 13.82 -3.94 7.13
CA LEU A 639 14.76 -3.02 6.51
C LEU A 639 15.96 -2.73 7.41
N PRO A 640 17.14 -2.46 6.82
CA PRO A 640 18.34 -2.17 7.58
C PRO A 640 18.16 -1.02 8.58
N ARG A 641 18.80 -1.13 9.74
CA ARG A 641 18.83 -0.05 10.72
C ARG A 641 19.32 1.24 10.07
N PHE A 642 18.55 2.33 10.25
CA PHE A 642 18.91 3.63 9.69
C PHE A 642 20.30 4.10 10.13
N LEU A 643 20.63 3.91 11.40
CA LEU A 643 21.95 4.27 11.95
C LEU A 643 23.09 3.54 11.23
N TYR A 644 22.90 2.26 10.89
CA TYR A 644 23.87 1.50 10.10
C TYR A 644 24.06 2.09 8.69
N GLU A 645 22.96 2.34 7.97
CA GLU A 645 22.96 2.94 6.63
C GLU A 645 23.59 4.35 6.64
N ALA A 646 23.43 5.09 7.74
CA ALA A 646 24.07 6.39 7.97
C ALA A 646 25.55 6.30 8.35
N GLY A 647 26.16 5.09 8.32
CA GLY A 647 27.56 4.86 8.70
C GLY A 647 27.83 5.03 10.20
N ASN A 648 26.85 4.71 11.03
CA ASN A 648 26.84 4.87 12.49
C ASN A 648 27.04 6.36 12.93
N ASN A 649 26.51 7.28 12.13
CA ASN A 649 26.56 8.71 12.42
C ASN A 649 25.24 9.15 13.10
N THR A 650 25.28 9.32 14.42
CA THR A 650 24.13 9.73 15.23
C THR A 650 23.62 11.14 14.91
N ASP A 651 24.45 12.06 14.42
CA ASP A 651 24.01 13.37 14.00
C ASP A 651 23.07 13.28 12.79
N LYS A 652 23.33 12.36 11.84
CA LYS A 652 22.44 12.11 10.72
C LYS A 652 21.10 11.52 11.19
N LEU A 653 21.10 10.61 12.16
CA LEU A 653 19.91 10.04 12.74
C LEU A 653 19.09 11.10 13.49
N LYS A 654 19.75 11.98 14.29
CA LYS A 654 19.07 13.10 14.98
C LYS A 654 18.39 14.05 13.99
N LEU A 655 19.05 14.40 12.89
CA LEU A 655 18.44 15.26 11.86
C LEU A 655 17.26 14.57 11.13
N ALA A 656 17.39 13.28 10.82
CA ALA A 656 16.35 12.52 10.16
C ALA A 656 15.12 12.35 11.07
N SER A 657 15.31 11.90 12.32
CA SER A 657 14.21 11.72 13.28
C SER A 657 13.54 13.04 13.63
N PHE A 658 14.30 14.11 13.87
CA PHE A 658 13.72 15.43 14.05
C PHE A 658 12.83 15.82 12.87
N THR A 659 13.32 15.68 11.63
CA THR A 659 12.54 16.03 10.45
C THR A 659 11.30 15.15 10.30
N GLN A 660 11.40 13.85 10.60
CA GLN A 660 10.26 12.93 10.61
C GLN A 660 9.15 13.40 11.54
N PHE A 661 9.50 13.76 12.77
CA PHE A 661 8.54 14.19 13.79
C PHE A 661 7.90 15.55 13.50
N MET A 662 8.52 16.37 12.67
CA MET A 662 7.97 17.69 12.28
C MET A 662 7.10 17.63 11.01
N LEU A 663 7.09 16.52 10.30
CA LEU A 663 6.31 16.33 9.06
C LEU A 663 4.94 15.67 9.32
N PRO A 664 4.02 15.71 8.31
CA PRO A 664 2.75 14.98 8.40
C PRO A 664 2.94 13.45 8.54
N GLY A 665 1.92 12.78 9.09
CA GLY A 665 1.90 11.33 9.31
C GLY A 665 2.23 10.95 10.75
N SER A 666 1.94 9.71 11.14
CA SER A 666 2.19 9.17 12.48
C SER A 666 3.56 8.51 12.53
N PRO A 667 4.54 9.04 13.29
CA PRO A 667 5.90 8.51 13.31
C PRO A 667 6.00 7.22 14.11
N VAL A 668 6.75 6.25 13.56
CA VAL A 668 7.14 5.01 14.23
C VAL A 668 8.60 5.06 14.63
N ILE A 669 8.88 4.69 15.86
CA ILE A 669 10.22 4.39 16.38
C ILE A 669 10.33 2.86 16.48
N TYR A 670 11.25 2.27 15.74
CA TYR A 670 11.56 0.85 15.87
C TYR A 670 12.46 0.64 17.10
N TYR A 671 12.14 -0.31 17.96
CA TYR A 671 12.82 -0.53 19.25
C TYR A 671 14.34 -0.45 19.11
N GLY A 672 14.98 0.25 20.03
CA GLY A 672 16.44 0.41 20.10
C GLY A 672 17.00 1.52 19.23
N THR A 673 16.29 2.03 18.24
CA THR A 673 16.74 3.17 17.42
C THR A 673 16.99 4.39 18.28
N GLU A 674 16.17 4.60 19.30
CA GLU A 674 16.23 5.71 20.26
C GLU A 674 17.45 5.65 21.21
N VAL A 675 18.08 4.49 21.33
CA VAL A 675 19.30 4.29 22.14
C VAL A 675 20.55 3.99 21.31
N GLY A 676 20.44 4.13 19.97
CA GLY A 676 21.55 3.95 19.05
C GLY A 676 21.84 2.48 18.69
N LEU A 677 20.85 1.60 18.79
CA LEU A 677 20.97 0.22 18.28
C LEU A 677 21.16 0.27 16.77
N SER A 678 22.30 -0.24 16.32
CA SER A 678 22.65 -0.42 14.93
C SER A 678 22.65 -1.91 14.60
N GLN A 679 23.14 -2.30 13.45
CA GLN A 679 23.41 -3.71 13.13
C GLN A 679 24.89 -4.02 13.16
N SER A 680 25.28 -5.18 13.68
CA SER A 680 26.68 -5.56 13.91
C SER A 680 27.36 -6.14 12.67
N ALA A 681 26.59 -6.49 11.61
CA ALA A 681 27.15 -7.05 10.39
C ALA A 681 26.53 -6.45 9.12
N ASN A 682 27.29 -6.55 8.02
CA ASN A 682 26.77 -6.16 6.71
C ASN A 682 25.84 -7.26 6.18
N HIS A 683 24.55 -6.98 6.18
CA HIS A 683 23.51 -7.90 5.71
C HIS A 683 23.72 -8.39 4.27
N ASN A 684 24.39 -7.62 3.40
CA ASN A 684 24.70 -8.00 2.02
C ASN A 684 25.79 -9.07 1.89
N GLU A 685 26.48 -9.43 2.97
CA GLU A 685 27.44 -10.52 2.98
C GLU A 685 26.77 -11.89 3.18
N PHE A 686 25.45 -11.90 3.46
CA PHE A 686 24.66 -13.10 3.71
C PHE A 686 23.62 -13.30 2.60
N ASN A 687 23.42 -14.56 2.20
CA ASN A 687 22.44 -14.91 1.15
C ASN A 687 21.09 -15.35 1.72
N ASP A 688 21.05 -15.65 3.03
CA ASP A 688 19.88 -16.15 3.75
C ASP A 688 19.63 -15.32 5.00
N TRP A 689 18.34 -15.14 5.32
CA TRP A 689 17.88 -14.48 6.56
C TRP A 689 18.63 -13.16 6.85
N LYS A 690 18.70 -12.27 5.84
CA LYS A 690 19.40 -10.98 5.93
C LYS A 690 18.82 -10.08 7.02
N ASP A 691 17.52 -10.12 7.16
CA ASP A 691 16.70 -9.38 8.13
C ASP A 691 17.04 -9.70 9.60
N ARG A 692 17.65 -10.85 9.88
CA ARG A 692 18.12 -11.16 11.24
C ARG A 692 19.01 -10.07 11.84
N TRP A 693 19.81 -9.41 11.01
CA TRP A 693 20.71 -8.35 11.45
C TRP A 693 19.96 -7.03 11.78
N TYR A 694 18.74 -6.85 11.30
CA TYR A 694 17.88 -5.71 11.66
C TYR A 694 17.18 -5.93 13.00
N ARG A 695 17.19 -7.17 13.50
CA ARG A 695 16.44 -7.69 14.66
C ARG A 695 17.39 -8.12 15.80
N GLU A 696 18.50 -7.35 16.00
CA GLU A 696 19.39 -7.59 17.13
C GLU A 696 18.71 -7.24 18.46
N PHE A 697 19.16 -7.86 19.57
CA PHE A 697 18.54 -7.70 20.88
C PHE A 697 18.69 -6.25 21.39
N MET A 698 17.67 -5.76 22.09
CA MET A 698 17.63 -4.40 22.65
C MET A 698 18.79 -4.14 23.62
N ILE A 699 19.38 -2.95 23.56
CA ILE A 699 20.44 -2.53 24.48
C ILE A 699 19.81 -2.01 25.77
N TRP A 700 19.93 -2.80 26.86
CA TRP A 700 19.42 -2.43 28.19
C TRP A 700 20.48 -1.96 29.15
N ASP A 701 21.76 -2.17 28.89
CA ASP A 701 22.87 -1.63 29.70
C ASP A 701 23.00 -0.14 29.41
N GLU A 702 22.72 0.70 30.40
CA GLU A 702 22.76 2.17 30.28
C GLU A 702 24.16 2.69 29.89
N GLU A 703 25.24 1.93 30.20
CA GLU A 703 26.60 2.29 29.80
C GLU A 703 26.84 2.07 28.30
N GLU A 704 26.04 1.22 27.63
CA GLU A 704 26.11 0.93 26.20
C GLU A 704 25.11 1.76 25.38
N GLN A 705 24.12 2.42 26.01
CA GLN A 705 23.11 3.24 25.36
C GLN A 705 23.66 4.63 24.98
N ASP A 706 23.26 5.17 23.82
CA ASP A 706 23.44 6.58 23.51
C ASP A 706 22.37 7.43 24.22
N ARG A 707 22.73 7.90 25.43
CA ARG A 707 21.82 8.69 26.28
C ARG A 707 21.48 10.07 25.69
N GLU A 708 22.37 10.63 24.85
CA GLU A 708 22.10 11.91 24.17
C GLU A 708 21.05 11.71 23.06
N LEU A 709 21.08 10.57 22.38
CA LEU A 709 20.10 10.22 21.38
C LEU A 709 18.73 9.92 22.03
N LEU A 710 18.71 9.21 23.17
CA LEU A 710 17.48 8.95 23.93
C LEU A 710 16.81 10.27 24.35
N THR A 711 17.59 11.21 24.90
CA THR A 711 17.07 12.54 25.28
C THR A 711 16.54 13.29 24.05
N HIS A 712 17.25 13.20 22.92
CA HIS A 712 16.77 13.80 21.67
C HIS A 712 15.40 13.25 21.25
N TYR A 713 15.17 11.93 21.34
CA TYR A 713 13.86 11.35 21.03
C TYR A 713 12.78 11.82 22.00
N GLN A 714 13.07 11.87 23.31
CA GLN A 714 12.15 12.43 24.31
C GLN A 714 11.78 13.87 23.99
N ASP A 715 12.75 14.72 23.64
CA ASP A 715 12.54 16.14 23.33
C ASP A 715 11.66 16.32 22.07
N ILE A 716 11.88 15.55 20.99
CA ILE A 716 11.09 15.68 19.76
C ILE A 716 9.69 15.08 19.89
N ILE A 717 9.51 14.07 20.73
CA ILE A 717 8.19 13.52 21.08
C ILE A 717 7.40 14.58 21.84
N GLU A 718 7.98 15.13 22.92
CA GLU A 718 7.35 16.19 23.71
C GLU A 718 6.99 17.41 22.85
N LEU A 719 7.89 17.83 21.97
CA LEU A 719 7.63 18.94 21.03
C LEU A 719 6.42 18.65 20.12
N ARG A 720 6.34 17.45 19.54
CA ARG A 720 5.23 17.06 18.68
C ARG A 720 3.91 16.99 19.44
N GLN A 721 3.91 16.44 20.65
CA GLN A 721 2.70 16.31 21.48
C GLN A 721 2.18 17.64 21.97
N ASN A 722 3.07 18.60 22.24
CA ASN A 722 2.69 19.94 22.70
C ASN A 722 2.14 20.84 21.59
N HIS A 723 2.37 20.50 20.31
CA HIS A 723 2.02 21.36 19.18
C HIS A 723 1.11 20.62 18.17
N SER A 724 -0.16 21.01 18.12
CA SER A 724 -1.17 20.40 17.24
C SER A 724 -0.84 20.58 15.77
N ALA A 725 -0.22 21.70 15.38
CA ALA A 725 0.19 21.94 14.00
C ALA A 725 1.23 20.90 13.50
N LEU A 726 2.07 20.34 14.38
CA LEU A 726 3.00 19.27 13.99
C LEU A 726 2.29 17.94 13.72
N ARG A 727 1.14 17.71 14.33
CA ARG A 727 0.34 16.48 14.17
C ARG A 727 -0.59 16.55 12.97
N THR A 728 -1.44 17.56 12.92
CA THR A 728 -2.55 17.68 11.95
C THR A 728 -2.50 18.95 11.08
N GLY A 729 -1.47 19.82 11.23
CA GLY A 729 -1.36 21.03 10.44
C GLY A 729 -0.96 20.79 8.99
N ASP A 730 -1.29 21.74 8.12
CA ASP A 730 -0.88 21.78 6.73
C ASP A 730 0.65 21.98 6.61
N PHE A 731 1.21 21.50 5.49
CA PHE A 731 2.63 21.66 5.17
C PHE A 731 2.81 22.75 4.10
N HIS A 732 3.77 23.64 4.32
CA HIS A 732 4.19 24.62 3.31
C HIS A 732 5.70 24.82 3.34
N ALA A 733 6.38 24.61 2.21
CA ALA A 733 7.82 24.82 2.09
C ALA A 733 8.14 26.25 1.69
N HIS A 734 8.80 27.02 2.57
CA HIS A 734 9.31 28.36 2.25
C HIS A 734 10.56 28.30 1.37
N ALA A 735 11.53 27.46 1.73
CA ALA A 735 12.77 27.36 0.98
C ALA A 735 13.43 25.98 1.16
N ALA A 736 13.96 25.43 0.08
CA ALA A 736 14.73 24.20 0.10
C ALA A 736 15.96 24.31 -0.78
N THR A 737 17.10 23.87 -0.26
CA THR A 737 18.36 23.70 -0.97
C THR A 737 18.76 22.23 -0.99
N ARG A 738 19.98 21.92 -1.41
CA ARG A 738 20.50 20.56 -1.27
C ARG A 738 20.59 20.12 0.21
N ASP A 739 21.04 21.02 1.08
CA ASP A 739 21.43 20.67 2.43
C ASP A 739 20.53 21.26 3.52
N ALA A 740 19.68 22.22 3.21
CA ALA A 740 18.83 22.89 4.18
C ALA A 740 17.39 23.03 3.68
N LEU A 741 16.44 23.00 4.62
CA LEU A 741 15.00 23.09 4.42
C LEU A 741 14.40 24.03 5.46
N LEU A 742 13.50 24.90 5.02
CA LEU A 742 12.66 25.77 5.84
C LEU A 742 11.21 25.56 5.42
N PHE A 743 10.36 25.13 6.36
CA PHE A 743 8.96 24.88 6.10
C PHE A 743 8.07 25.30 7.25
N GLU A 744 6.81 25.50 6.96
CA GLU A 744 5.76 25.81 7.92
C GLU A 744 4.87 24.59 8.15
N ARG A 745 4.43 24.45 9.40
CA ARG A 745 3.29 23.62 9.80
C ARG A 745 2.26 24.54 10.43
N SER A 746 1.04 24.52 9.93
CA SER A 746 -0.01 25.44 10.40
C SER A 746 -1.38 24.79 10.44
N ASN A 747 -2.17 25.17 11.44
CA ASN A 747 -3.59 24.87 11.58
C ASN A 747 -4.33 26.10 12.10
N GLU A 748 -5.59 25.93 12.54
CA GLU A 748 -6.41 27.03 13.07
C GLU A 748 -5.84 27.64 14.38
N ASP A 749 -5.06 26.86 15.15
CA ASP A 749 -4.60 27.23 16.48
C ASP A 749 -3.20 27.84 16.49
N GLU A 750 -2.31 27.40 15.58
CA GLU A 750 -0.91 27.83 15.60
C GLU A 750 -0.20 27.72 14.24
N ARG A 751 0.87 28.49 14.09
CA ARG A 751 1.82 28.42 12.96
C ARG A 751 3.23 28.22 13.49
N LEU A 752 3.91 27.20 12.97
CA LEU A 752 5.28 26.82 13.33
C LEU A 752 6.18 26.85 12.11
N ILE A 753 7.34 27.47 12.24
CA ILE A 753 8.39 27.46 11.23
C ILE A 753 9.47 26.47 11.67
N VAL A 754 9.71 25.47 10.87
CA VAL A 754 10.70 24.43 11.10
C VAL A 754 11.89 24.62 10.18
N ALA A 755 13.08 24.63 10.75
CA ALA A 755 14.34 24.81 10.05
C ALA A 755 15.24 23.60 10.26
N VAL A 756 15.74 22.98 9.17
CA VAL A 756 16.67 21.84 9.21
C VAL A 756 17.84 22.09 8.29
N ASN A 757 19.06 21.84 8.74
CA ASN A 757 20.28 21.96 7.93
C ASN A 757 21.25 20.82 8.23
N LYS A 758 21.54 19.97 7.25
CA LYS A 758 22.53 18.88 7.33
C LYS A 758 23.90 19.24 6.73
N GLY A 759 24.07 20.50 6.33
CA GLY A 759 25.32 21.02 5.71
C GLY A 759 26.02 22.07 6.54
N ALA A 760 26.78 22.92 5.86
CA ALA A 760 27.36 24.12 6.46
C ALA A 760 26.25 25.14 6.77
N GLU A 761 26.59 26.16 7.62
CA GLU A 761 25.67 27.26 7.93
C GLU A 761 25.01 27.81 6.65
N ALA A 762 23.70 27.98 6.68
CA ALA A 762 22.90 28.41 5.54
C ALA A 762 21.94 29.53 5.95
N VAL A 763 21.61 30.39 4.99
CA VAL A 763 20.58 31.44 5.15
C VAL A 763 19.44 31.06 4.17
N LEU A 764 18.24 30.94 4.71
CA LEU A 764 17.02 30.61 3.94
C LEU A 764 15.99 31.73 4.12
N SER A 765 15.32 32.11 3.04
CA SER A 765 14.29 33.14 3.04
C SER A 765 12.94 32.59 3.41
N LEU A 766 12.18 33.33 4.20
CA LEU A 766 10.75 33.18 4.40
C LEU A 766 9.98 33.84 3.25
N ASP A 767 8.75 33.46 3.01
CA ASP A 767 7.91 34.08 1.98
C ASP A 767 7.46 35.50 2.37
N GLU A 768 7.49 35.82 3.67
CA GLU A 768 7.11 37.10 4.26
C GLU A 768 7.96 37.39 5.53
N GLU A 769 7.97 38.63 5.98
CA GLU A 769 8.62 39.02 7.26
C GLU A 769 7.71 38.59 8.41
N LEU A 770 8.22 37.73 9.32
CA LEU A 770 7.47 37.14 10.44
C LEU A 770 8.16 37.47 11.78
N GLU A 771 7.35 37.74 12.81
CA GLU A 771 7.86 37.77 14.20
C GLU A 771 7.80 36.34 14.75
N LEU A 772 8.94 35.78 15.09
CA LEU A 772 9.12 34.38 15.46
C LEU A 772 9.75 34.25 16.84
N GLU A 773 9.28 33.31 17.65
CA GLU A 773 9.88 32.90 18.90
C GLU A 773 10.47 31.49 18.78
N ASN A 774 11.77 31.34 19.03
CA ASN A 774 12.41 30.02 19.02
C ASN A 774 11.92 29.21 20.23
N LEU A 775 11.31 28.04 20.00
CA LEU A 775 10.68 27.26 21.06
C LEU A 775 11.66 26.65 22.07
N VAL A 776 12.95 26.52 21.72
CA VAL A 776 13.98 26.00 22.62
C VAL A 776 14.67 27.11 23.42
N THR A 777 14.98 28.25 22.78
CA THR A 777 15.76 29.33 23.43
C THR A 777 14.89 30.44 23.98
N GLY A 778 13.63 30.57 23.53
CA GLY A 778 12.74 31.70 23.83
C GLY A 778 13.18 33.04 23.19
N GLU A 779 14.11 32.99 22.24
CA GLU A 779 14.59 34.20 21.56
C GLU A 779 13.57 34.63 20.49
N ARG A 780 13.20 35.92 20.50
CA ARG A 780 12.31 36.49 19.47
C ARG A 780 13.10 37.20 18.39
N VAL A 781 12.69 36.99 17.16
CA VAL A 781 13.27 37.61 15.98
C VAL A 781 12.19 38.04 15.00
N LEU A 782 12.33 39.26 14.45
CA LEU A 782 11.57 39.67 13.27
C LEU A 782 12.46 39.42 12.05
N ALA A 783 12.05 38.55 11.16
CA ALA A 783 12.90 38.06 10.06
C ALA A 783 12.12 37.77 8.79
N ASP A 784 12.71 38.10 7.64
CA ASP A 784 12.35 37.62 6.31
C ASP A 784 13.34 36.56 5.79
N GLU A 785 14.39 36.29 6.56
CA GLU A 785 15.34 35.20 6.35
C GLU A 785 15.89 34.66 7.68
N LEU A 786 16.15 33.37 7.76
CA LEU A 786 16.72 32.71 8.94
C LEU A 786 18.10 32.14 8.65
N THR A 787 19.03 32.36 9.57
CA THR A 787 20.34 31.71 9.56
C THR A 787 20.28 30.42 10.35
N ILE A 788 20.52 29.29 9.68
CA ILE A 788 20.48 27.95 10.25
C ILE A 788 21.91 27.44 10.38
N GLY A 789 22.32 27.13 11.59
CA GLY A 789 23.68 26.60 11.86
C GLY A 789 24.01 25.35 11.09
N ALA A 790 25.28 24.97 11.05
CA ALA A 790 25.74 23.72 10.43
C ALA A 790 25.24 22.52 11.24
N ASN A 791 24.72 21.48 10.56
CA ASN A 791 24.19 20.25 11.16
C ASN A 791 23.26 20.56 12.35
N SER A 792 22.25 21.39 12.10
CA SER A 792 21.34 21.85 13.16
C SER A 792 19.90 21.95 12.71
N PHE A 793 19.01 22.06 13.68
CA PHE A 793 17.58 22.26 13.48
C PHE A 793 17.04 23.26 14.50
N ALA A 794 15.89 23.84 14.20
CA ALA A 794 15.15 24.71 15.10
C ALA A 794 13.66 24.72 14.76
N VAL A 795 12.83 25.00 15.77
CA VAL A 795 11.40 25.28 15.60
C VAL A 795 11.11 26.66 16.19
N TYR A 796 10.35 27.41 15.45
CA TYR A 796 9.91 28.75 15.84
C TYR A 796 8.38 28.77 15.80
N GLN A 797 7.78 29.39 16.81
CA GLN A 797 6.36 29.73 16.80
C GLN A 797 6.16 31.14 16.27
N LEU A 798 5.15 31.31 15.40
CA LEU A 798 4.75 32.67 15.01
C LEU A 798 4.18 33.38 16.23
N VAL A 799 4.73 34.58 16.50
CA VAL A 799 4.18 35.45 17.53
C VAL A 799 3.02 36.22 16.92
N GLU A 800 1.81 35.80 17.20
CA GLU A 800 0.67 36.62 16.83
C GLU A 800 0.68 37.89 17.71
N GLU A 801 0.67 39.08 17.08
CA GLU A 801 0.32 40.28 17.84
C GLU A 801 -1.08 40.07 18.42
N GLU A 802 -1.21 40.04 19.75
CA GLU A 802 -2.53 40.16 20.38
C GLU A 802 -3.22 41.35 19.74
N GLU A 803 -4.28 41.11 18.96
CA GLU A 803 -5.03 42.15 18.28
C GLU A 803 -5.57 43.10 19.37
N VAL A 804 -4.89 44.25 19.55
CA VAL A 804 -5.31 45.25 20.54
C VAL A 804 -6.68 45.71 20.14
N ILE A 805 -7.66 45.35 20.97
CA ILE A 805 -9.02 45.78 20.74
C ILE A 805 -9.14 47.25 21.05
N GLU A 806 -9.10 48.10 20.01
CA GLU A 806 -9.23 49.54 20.12
C GLU A 806 -10.69 50.01 20.17
N SER A 807 -11.60 49.25 19.54
CA SER A 807 -13.01 49.60 19.48
C SER A 807 -13.89 48.39 19.30
N ILE A 808 -15.05 48.38 19.97
CA ILE A 808 -16.14 47.39 19.71
C ILE A 808 -17.44 48.13 19.52
N ALA A 809 -18.24 47.66 18.58
CA ALA A 809 -19.61 48.12 18.37
C ALA A 809 -20.54 46.93 18.20
N LEU A 810 -21.80 47.12 18.60
CA LEU A 810 -22.92 46.19 18.33
C LEU A 810 -23.65 46.62 17.08
N ARG A 811 -23.76 45.76 16.12
CA ARG A 811 -24.53 45.90 14.89
C ARG A 811 -25.81 45.03 14.94
N GLY A 812 -26.92 45.51 14.41
CA GLY A 812 -28.17 44.73 14.31
C GLY A 812 -29.19 45.02 15.41
N VAL A 813 -28.78 45.61 16.54
CA VAL A 813 -29.70 45.96 17.64
C VAL A 813 -30.54 47.21 17.32
N HIS A 814 -29.93 48.20 16.67
CA HIS A 814 -30.51 49.44 16.19
C HIS A 814 -30.15 49.76 14.75
N ALA A 815 -30.71 50.86 14.21
CA ALA A 815 -30.41 51.28 12.83
C ALA A 815 -28.95 51.75 12.65
N GLU A 816 -28.29 52.15 13.73
CA GLU A 816 -26.90 52.55 13.78
C GLU A 816 -26.15 51.62 14.75
N ASP A 817 -24.88 51.33 14.47
CA ASP A 817 -24.02 50.55 15.35
C ASP A 817 -23.85 51.24 16.71
N ILE A 818 -23.85 50.47 17.79
CA ILE A 818 -23.76 50.95 19.16
C ILE A 818 -22.34 50.70 19.65
N ALA A 819 -21.54 51.76 19.82
CA ALA A 819 -20.18 51.65 20.38
C ALA A 819 -20.20 51.16 21.83
N LEU A 820 -19.34 50.19 22.16
CA LEU A 820 -19.07 49.75 23.52
C LEU A 820 -17.92 50.60 24.13
N SER A 821 -17.96 50.75 25.45
CA SER A 821 -16.89 51.37 26.24
C SER A 821 -16.13 50.31 27.05
N TYR A 822 -14.83 50.40 27.10
CA TYR A 822 -14.02 49.50 27.91
C TYR A 822 -14.14 49.80 29.40
N ASP A 823 -14.42 48.84 30.23
CA ASP A 823 -14.44 48.88 31.69
C ASP A 823 -13.16 48.30 32.24
N GLU A 824 -12.15 49.18 32.50
CA GLU A 824 -10.82 48.78 32.97
C GLU A 824 -10.86 47.98 34.30
N THR A 825 -11.94 48.14 35.11
CA THR A 825 -12.02 47.42 36.38
C THR A 825 -12.51 45.98 36.21
N ALA A 826 -13.33 45.72 35.19
CA ALA A 826 -13.88 44.42 34.90
C ALA A 826 -13.20 43.68 33.73
N GLY A 827 -12.34 44.37 32.99
CA GLY A 827 -11.65 43.79 31.81
C GLY A 827 -12.57 43.52 30.63
N VAL A 828 -13.74 44.19 30.56
CA VAL A 828 -14.75 43.90 29.54
C VAL A 828 -15.23 45.17 28.84
N TRP A 829 -15.79 45.02 27.63
CA TRP A 829 -16.42 46.08 26.90
C TRP A 829 -17.93 46.09 27.15
N ARG A 830 -18.51 47.30 27.40
CA ARG A 830 -19.92 47.44 27.74
C ARG A 830 -20.64 48.42 26.85
N SER A 831 -21.90 48.09 26.46
CA SER A 831 -22.78 49.02 25.77
C SER A 831 -23.41 50.01 26.73
N SER A 832 -23.90 51.15 26.24
CA SER A 832 -24.92 51.93 26.91
C SER A 832 -26.20 51.12 27.12
N SER A 833 -27.02 51.51 28.11
CA SER A 833 -28.30 50.80 28.35
C SER A 833 -29.23 50.85 27.15
N ILE A 834 -29.62 49.71 26.62
CA ILE A 834 -30.50 49.54 25.48
C ILE A 834 -31.88 49.10 25.97
N HIS A 835 -32.95 49.72 25.50
CA HIS A 835 -34.31 49.36 25.92
C HIS A 835 -34.91 48.31 25.01
N LEU A 836 -35.14 47.08 25.53
CA LEU A 836 -35.80 45.97 24.81
C LEU A 836 -37.19 45.67 25.40
N LYS A 837 -38.14 45.30 24.54
CA LYS A 837 -39.47 44.87 24.98
C LYS A 837 -39.43 43.39 25.41
N ASN A 838 -40.37 43.02 26.28
CA ASN A 838 -40.55 41.61 26.65
C ASN A 838 -40.70 40.72 25.39
N LYS A 839 -39.91 39.64 25.31
CA LYS A 839 -39.86 38.69 24.18
C LYS A 839 -39.48 39.31 22.81
N GLN A 840 -38.83 40.47 22.83
CA GLN A 840 -38.27 41.06 21.63
C GLN A 840 -36.96 40.33 21.32
N THR A 841 -36.93 39.47 20.33
CA THR A 841 -35.71 38.87 19.86
C THR A 841 -34.88 39.91 19.07
N VAL A 842 -33.63 40.06 19.40
CA VAL A 842 -32.64 40.84 18.64
C VAL A 842 -31.55 39.93 18.19
N THR A 843 -31.18 40.04 16.92
CA THR A 843 -30.00 39.40 16.35
C THR A 843 -28.95 40.47 16.13
N PHE A 844 -27.74 40.23 16.54
CA PHE A 844 -26.65 41.20 16.52
C PHE A 844 -25.31 40.51 16.34
N GLU A 845 -24.33 41.29 15.96
CA GLU A 845 -22.91 40.92 15.91
C GLU A 845 -22.05 41.96 16.61
N TYR A 846 -20.88 41.57 17.06
CA TYR A 846 -19.85 42.51 17.49
C TYR A 846 -18.98 42.92 16.29
N VAL A 847 -18.73 44.21 16.15
CA VAL A 847 -17.80 44.75 15.15
C VAL A 847 -16.55 45.19 15.91
N ILE A 848 -15.47 44.42 15.77
CA ILE A 848 -14.21 44.63 16.48
C ILE A 848 -13.26 45.38 15.54
N ASN A 849 -12.68 46.50 16.00
CA ASN A 849 -11.80 47.32 15.19
C ASN A 849 -12.32 47.63 13.77
N GLY A 850 -13.68 47.67 13.61
CA GLY A 850 -14.33 47.93 12.33
C GLY A 850 -14.48 46.71 11.40
N ARG A 851 -14.03 45.54 11.85
CA ARG A 851 -14.26 44.26 11.14
C ARG A 851 -15.46 43.51 11.73
N GLU A 852 -16.18 42.79 10.89
CA GLU A 852 -17.33 41.97 11.32
C GLU A 852 -16.81 40.75 12.10
N SER A 853 -17.40 40.45 13.25
CA SER A 853 -17.11 39.20 13.98
C SER A 853 -17.71 37.99 13.23
N THR A 854 -17.12 36.82 13.41
CA THR A 854 -17.62 35.57 12.82
C THR A 854 -18.85 35.07 13.58
N GLY A 855 -20.06 35.42 13.12
CA GLY A 855 -21.33 34.86 13.60
C GLY A 855 -22.36 35.85 14.14
N GLU A 856 -23.62 35.62 13.85
CA GLU A 856 -24.75 36.32 14.38
C GLU A 856 -25.16 35.73 15.74
N LEU A 857 -25.26 36.59 16.75
CA LEU A 857 -25.70 36.26 18.09
C LEU A 857 -27.17 36.65 18.27
N THR A 858 -27.92 35.88 19.04
CA THR A 858 -29.35 36.14 19.25
C THR A 858 -29.69 36.23 20.75
N PHE A 859 -30.39 37.28 21.14
CA PHE A 859 -30.87 37.48 22.50
C PHE A 859 -32.36 37.77 22.53
N SER A 860 -33.09 37.15 23.48
CA SER A 860 -34.54 37.36 23.65
C SER A 860 -34.86 37.51 25.15
N PRO A 861 -35.18 38.72 25.64
CA PRO A 861 -35.41 38.92 27.06
C PRO A 861 -36.76 38.37 27.51
N ASP A 862 -36.78 37.72 28.66
CA ASP A 862 -38.02 37.26 29.32
C ASP A 862 -38.85 38.37 29.95
N ARG A 863 -38.31 39.57 30.11
CA ARG A 863 -38.96 40.80 30.62
C ARG A 863 -38.48 42.01 29.83
N GLY A 864 -39.35 43.00 29.66
CA GLY A 864 -38.97 44.27 29.06
C GLY A 864 -38.16 45.13 30.04
N GLY A 865 -37.22 45.90 29.53
CA GLY A 865 -36.38 46.76 30.38
C GLY A 865 -35.17 47.32 29.65
N LYS A 866 -34.29 47.88 30.43
CA LYS A 866 -32.98 48.35 29.98
C LYS A 866 -32.00 47.19 30.11
N PHE A 867 -31.20 46.92 29.08
CA PHE A 867 -30.20 45.88 29.05
C PHE A 867 -28.83 46.48 28.66
N GLU A 868 -27.79 45.85 29.12
CA GLU A 868 -26.42 46.22 28.83
C GLU A 868 -25.77 44.99 28.18
N PHE A 869 -25.21 45.14 27.00
CA PHE A 869 -24.47 44.11 26.30
C PHE A 869 -22.99 44.17 26.69
N VAL A 870 -22.43 43.05 27.04
CA VAL A 870 -21.05 42.94 27.52
C VAL A 870 -20.30 42.00 26.63
N PHE A 871 -19.17 42.46 26.08
CA PHE A 871 -18.21 41.65 25.36
C PHE A 871 -17.02 41.42 26.28
N ASP A 872 -16.68 40.15 26.45
CA ASP A 872 -15.50 39.72 27.21
C ASP A 872 -14.47 39.18 26.22
N PRO A 873 -13.29 39.83 26.09
CA PRO A 873 -12.23 39.33 25.19
C PRO A 873 -11.77 37.91 25.52
N ALA A 874 -11.88 37.49 26.79
CA ALA A 874 -11.50 36.13 27.21
C ALA A 874 -12.55 35.04 26.88
N GLU A 875 -13.80 35.43 26.55
CA GLU A 875 -14.91 34.55 26.21
C GLU A 875 -15.74 35.15 25.05
N PRO A 876 -15.17 35.35 23.87
CA PRO A 876 -15.76 36.14 22.79
C PRO A 876 -17.05 35.53 22.23
N GLU A 877 -17.26 34.22 22.34
CA GLU A 877 -18.44 33.52 21.85
C GLU A 877 -19.64 33.54 22.84
N GLN A 878 -19.43 33.96 24.09
CA GLN A 878 -20.52 33.99 25.10
C GLN A 878 -21.26 35.32 25.10
N VAL A 879 -22.57 35.25 24.80
CA VAL A 879 -23.43 36.43 24.90
C VAL A 879 -23.69 36.78 26.36
N ARG A 880 -23.11 37.89 26.85
CA ARG A 880 -23.43 38.44 28.19
C ARG A 880 -24.30 39.66 28.05
N VAL A 881 -25.59 39.51 28.39
CA VAL A 881 -26.56 40.60 28.39
C VAL A 881 -27.12 40.77 29.82
N LEU A 882 -26.81 41.91 30.42
CA LEU A 882 -27.12 42.18 31.81
C LEU A 882 -28.35 43.10 31.94
N HIS A 883 -29.31 42.76 32.82
CA HIS A 883 -30.40 43.65 33.24
C HIS A 883 -29.97 44.37 34.53
N PRO A 884 -30.35 45.64 34.76
CA PRO A 884 -29.98 46.41 35.97
C PRO A 884 -30.32 45.74 37.29
N SER A 885 -31.29 44.80 37.30
CA SER A 885 -31.66 44.07 38.52
C SER A 885 -30.82 42.84 38.78
N ASP A 886 -29.89 42.51 37.86
CA ASP A 886 -29.00 41.33 37.91
C ASP A 886 -27.59 41.76 38.39
N LYS A 887 -27.38 43.03 38.68
CA LYS A 887 -26.17 43.64 39.24
C LYS A 887 -26.06 43.49 40.72
#